data_22c47ae97870ef19661d5d8d5db9051a
#
_entry.id   22c47ae97870ef19661d5d8d5db9051a
#
_cell.length_a   1.000
_cell.length_b   1.000
_cell.length_c   1.000
_cell.angle_alpha   90.00
_cell.angle_beta   90.00
_cell.angle_gamma   90.00
#
_symmetry.space_group_name_H-M   'P 1'
#
loop_
_entity.id
_entity.type
_entity.pdbx_description
1 polymer ?
#
loop_
_entity_poly.entity_id
_entity_poly.type
_entity_poly.pdbx_seq_one_letter_code
_entity_poly.pdbx_strand_id
1 'polypeptide(L)'
;MGNKQNIISKAKDIFNTAKTYWSEPPKGSYIPYKEVASLSGAGFGVYWTTLLAAAIGLDASNFLVGASIGLKPMDLSVMLIVANLVGIPIGIFRGWYYDNHKMDGGKFLPFIRKTGLPIVLITTAFVWLPYENMQYITKAVVVWFMYMLLNVFLCFYNESYTYFQQIISPNAQERATVMSISQVIYSLAPTITGLVIPLIAGLTWGLNNIWTYRVIYPFFTIAGLIIGTIFFRKVKERLILPKKPQEPVRMLDAIREVAKNKYYWIIQAAAWVVFLESGYGVVLGWSFVYGNGGAQQEMLGVANTVIGNAGLWSMLLAPLAINLMGKRNLLITANSINIVILLVLYFAYHNLILVCVLWYINTFINTFWNIVQHQINADMRDYHQWKTGVRVDGLFAPLGMIGTVIGFFTGMFYPAIYEKMGLLDDYDVLYDDTLRNNLFEVLILCSALGALLNLIPFCFYDLTENKHRAYVDVLKIRTMFENHALGALEDDELRDTMEIIIQARDLIGKEKLTVDKSILRSAQKLPSSSEEEKEIRAQAIKNAKAQIKKVKETNLAIERADIIVADLNKFSTNAGKARLAQANEDYSRGLMYFYENTKADLKSAKKLPKSNATEKEIRSDAIKNARVKKESAALIGKYGIDSIKAPDDAVKNGIMTREVKGFFDSIRQRQELKAYLKAVSVYTRAVKPYTDAENLISQAENYTHYEKLEEKYFDLVSDKGVQ
;
A
#
# COMPACT_ATOMS: atom_id res chain seq x y z
N MET A 1 40.23 3.58 24.28
CA MET A 1 40.80 2.75 23.18
C MET A 1 40.00 1.49 22.87
N GLY A 2 39.31 0.85 23.83
CA GLY A 2 38.53 -0.38 23.61
C GLY A 2 37.36 -0.31 22.61
N ASN A 3 36.72 0.85 22.48
CA ASN A 3 35.54 0.98 21.61
C ASN A 3 35.93 1.04 20.11
N LYS A 4 37.08 1.61 19.76
CA LYS A 4 37.58 1.65 18.36
C LYS A 4 38.05 0.27 17.87
N GLN A 5 38.69 -0.52 18.73
CA GLN A 5 39.09 -1.89 18.38
C GLN A 5 37.91 -2.82 18.15
N ASN A 6 36.82 -2.63 18.91
CA ASN A 6 35.57 -3.40 18.75
C ASN A 6 34.84 -3.07 17.44
N ILE A 7 34.91 -1.81 17.00
CA ILE A 7 34.28 -1.38 15.71
C ILE A 7 35.09 -1.94 14.54
N ILE A 8 36.44 -1.90 14.62
CA ILE A 8 37.32 -2.40 13.56
C ILE A 8 37.22 -3.92 13.43
N SER A 9 37.16 -4.65 14.55
CA SER A 9 36.96 -6.11 14.51
C SER A 9 35.61 -6.48 13.90
N LYS A 10 34.53 -5.83 14.30
CA LYS A 10 33.21 -6.05 13.71
C LYS A 10 33.17 -5.74 12.21
N ALA A 11 33.79 -4.65 11.78
CA ALA A 11 33.90 -4.30 10.36
C ALA A 11 34.68 -5.36 9.57
N LYS A 12 35.76 -5.91 10.14
CA LYS A 12 36.57 -6.98 9.53
C LYS A 12 35.78 -8.29 9.44
N ASP A 13 35.00 -8.62 10.46
CA ASP A 13 34.14 -9.81 10.45
C ASP A 13 33.00 -9.70 9.40
N ILE A 14 32.37 -8.52 9.28
CA ILE A 14 31.40 -8.25 8.24
C ILE A 14 32.03 -8.37 6.85
N PHE A 15 33.24 -7.82 6.66
CA PHE A 15 33.96 -7.91 5.39
C PHE A 15 34.34 -9.35 5.04
N ASN A 16 34.82 -10.12 5.98
CA ASN A 16 35.16 -11.54 5.79
C ASN A 16 33.94 -12.37 5.48
N THR A 17 32.81 -12.13 6.17
CA THR A 17 31.54 -12.79 5.92
C THR A 17 31.01 -12.43 4.51
N ALA A 18 31.07 -11.15 4.13
CA ALA A 18 30.71 -10.70 2.79
C ALA A 18 31.57 -11.34 1.70
N LYS A 19 32.87 -11.49 1.93
CA LYS A 19 33.80 -12.15 0.99
C LYS A 19 33.51 -13.65 0.84
N THR A 20 33.19 -14.34 1.91
CA THR A 20 32.84 -15.78 1.91
C THR A 20 31.57 -16.02 1.12
N TYR A 21 30.52 -15.22 1.36
CA TYR A 21 29.20 -15.38 0.72
C TYR A 21 29.01 -14.52 -0.54
N TRP A 22 30.10 -14.02 -1.14
CA TRP A 22 30.01 -13.22 -2.35
C TRP A 22 29.47 -14.00 -3.54
N SER A 23 29.95 -15.23 -3.73
CA SER A 23 29.60 -16.08 -4.88
C SER A 23 28.66 -17.23 -4.54
N GLU A 24 28.61 -17.63 -3.27
CA GLU A 24 27.75 -18.71 -2.78
C GLU A 24 26.74 -18.16 -1.75
N PRO A 25 25.48 -18.61 -1.78
CA PRO A 25 24.49 -18.14 -0.82
C PRO A 25 24.85 -18.62 0.61
N PRO A 26 24.56 -17.82 1.66
CA PRO A 26 24.65 -18.25 3.05
C PRO A 26 23.72 -19.45 3.33
N LYS A 27 24.03 -20.24 4.37
CA LYS A 27 23.16 -21.36 4.77
C LYS A 27 21.74 -20.86 5.05
N GLY A 28 20.74 -21.48 4.41
CA GLY A 28 19.33 -21.08 4.51
C GLY A 28 18.90 -19.94 3.56
N SER A 29 19.82 -19.42 2.76
CA SER A 29 19.57 -18.41 1.72
C SER A 29 19.71 -19.01 0.32
N TYR A 30 19.08 -18.39 -0.66
CA TYR A 30 19.08 -18.82 -2.06
C TYR A 30 19.88 -17.88 -2.98
N ILE A 31 20.25 -16.68 -2.48
CA ILE A 31 20.84 -15.61 -3.27
C ILE A 31 22.23 -15.24 -2.72
N PRO A 32 23.32 -15.33 -3.52
CA PRO A 32 24.62 -14.83 -3.13
C PRO A 32 24.67 -13.29 -3.14
N TYR A 33 25.54 -12.69 -2.33
CA TYR A 33 25.65 -11.23 -2.21
C TYR A 33 26.00 -10.52 -3.53
N LYS A 34 26.75 -11.18 -4.42
CA LYS A 34 27.02 -10.70 -5.78
C LYS A 34 25.74 -10.46 -6.60
N GLU A 35 24.75 -11.31 -6.43
CA GLU A 35 23.48 -11.18 -7.12
C GLU A 35 22.60 -10.10 -6.48
N VAL A 36 22.62 -9.95 -5.16
CA VAL A 36 21.99 -8.83 -4.45
C VAL A 36 22.54 -7.49 -4.93
N ALA A 37 23.88 -7.37 -5.01
CA ALA A 37 24.54 -6.17 -5.53
C ALA A 37 24.20 -5.92 -7.00
N SER A 38 24.09 -6.98 -7.81
CA SER A 38 23.69 -6.86 -9.22
C SER A 38 22.24 -6.44 -9.38
N LEU A 39 21.31 -6.96 -8.58
CA LEU A 39 19.92 -6.52 -8.60
C LEU A 39 19.80 -5.04 -8.19
N SER A 40 20.54 -4.65 -7.16
CA SER A 40 20.55 -3.26 -6.68
C SER A 40 21.10 -2.29 -7.74
N GLY A 41 22.21 -2.66 -8.40
CA GLY A 41 22.75 -1.89 -9.54
C GLY A 41 21.81 -1.88 -10.75
N ALA A 42 21.08 -2.99 -11.00
CA ALA A 42 20.05 -3.02 -12.02
C ALA A 42 18.93 -2.02 -11.74
N GLY A 43 18.49 -1.89 -10.47
CA GLY A 43 17.48 -0.92 -10.07
C GLY A 43 17.89 0.52 -10.35
N PHE A 44 19.15 0.86 -10.12
CA PHE A 44 19.72 2.15 -10.50
C PHE A 44 19.61 2.39 -12.02
N GLY A 45 19.97 1.39 -12.82
CA GLY A 45 19.83 1.45 -14.29
C GLY A 45 18.36 1.57 -14.73
N VAL A 46 17.43 0.89 -14.06
CA VAL A 46 15.99 1.00 -14.32
C VAL A 46 15.51 2.44 -14.14
N TYR A 47 15.87 3.08 -13.03
CA TYR A 47 15.46 4.45 -12.77
C TYR A 47 15.95 5.41 -13.86
N TRP A 48 17.22 5.35 -14.22
CA TRP A 48 17.76 6.23 -15.27
C TRP A 48 17.19 5.94 -16.66
N THR A 49 16.95 4.68 -16.99
CA THR A 49 16.29 4.33 -18.27
C THR A 49 14.88 4.93 -18.36
N THR A 50 14.18 5.01 -17.24
CA THR A 50 12.80 5.52 -17.16
C THR A 50 12.73 6.99 -16.72
N LEU A 51 13.86 7.68 -16.63
CA LEU A 51 13.95 9.04 -16.09
C LEU A 51 12.99 10.03 -16.77
N LEU A 52 12.84 9.93 -18.08
CA LEU A 52 11.95 10.83 -18.82
C LEU A 52 10.48 10.62 -18.47
N ALA A 53 10.09 9.44 -17.97
CA ALA A 53 8.71 9.19 -17.58
C ALA A 53 8.21 10.18 -16.51
N ALA A 54 9.08 10.55 -15.57
CA ALA A 54 8.78 11.59 -14.59
C ALA A 54 8.79 13.00 -15.21
N ALA A 55 9.67 13.23 -16.18
CA ALA A 55 9.80 14.53 -16.87
C ALA A 55 8.70 14.80 -17.89
N ILE A 56 8.08 13.76 -18.45
CA ILE A 56 6.91 13.89 -19.35
C ILE A 56 5.59 13.87 -18.57
N GLY A 57 5.63 13.99 -17.23
CA GLY A 57 4.37 14.08 -16.47
C GLY A 57 3.46 15.14 -17.08
N LEU A 58 2.24 14.76 -17.49
CA LEU A 58 1.26 15.66 -18.07
C LEU A 58 0.65 16.55 -16.97
N ASP A 59 1.49 17.39 -16.42
CA ASP A 59 1.18 18.33 -15.34
C ASP A 59 1.80 19.69 -15.64
N ALA A 60 1.10 20.75 -15.30
CA ALA A 60 1.54 22.13 -15.44
C ALA A 60 2.82 22.46 -14.64
N SER A 61 3.09 21.75 -13.56
CA SER A 61 4.34 21.91 -12.78
C SER A 61 5.58 21.37 -13.52
N ASN A 62 5.38 20.65 -14.62
CA ASN A 62 6.46 20.03 -15.36
C ASN A 62 7.12 21.00 -16.34
N PHE A 63 8.37 21.35 -16.07
CA PHE A 63 9.12 22.30 -16.88
C PHE A 63 9.34 21.88 -18.34
N LEU A 64 9.41 20.58 -18.65
CA LEU A 64 9.55 20.14 -20.03
C LEU A 64 8.26 20.33 -20.80
N VAL A 65 7.16 19.76 -20.34
CA VAL A 65 5.90 19.70 -21.10
C VAL A 65 5.11 21.00 -20.99
N GLY A 66 5.09 21.60 -19.82
CA GLY A 66 4.49 22.93 -19.59
C GLY A 66 5.36 24.05 -20.19
N ALA A 67 6.46 24.39 -19.51
CA ALA A 67 7.25 25.56 -19.85
C ALA A 67 8.04 25.43 -21.16
N SER A 68 8.78 24.32 -21.39
CA SER A 68 9.67 24.22 -22.57
C SER A 68 8.91 23.90 -23.88
N ILE A 69 7.87 23.07 -23.82
CA ILE A 69 7.05 22.76 -25.01
C ILE A 69 5.89 23.75 -25.14
N GLY A 70 5.39 24.32 -24.06
CA GLY A 70 4.31 25.29 -24.03
C GLY A 70 2.94 24.66 -24.28
N LEU A 71 2.46 23.81 -23.36
CA LEU A 71 1.12 23.23 -23.37
C LEU A 71 0.29 23.75 -22.20
N LYS A 72 -0.99 24.01 -22.47
CA LYS A 72 -1.92 24.54 -21.45
C LYS A 72 -2.17 23.56 -20.31
N PRO A 73 -2.28 24.02 -19.07
CA PRO A 73 -2.51 23.15 -17.91
C PRO A 73 -3.73 22.24 -18.04
N MET A 74 -4.85 22.76 -18.55
CA MET A 74 -6.08 21.97 -18.73
C MET A 74 -5.92 20.90 -19.81
N ASP A 75 -5.27 21.24 -20.93
CA ASP A 75 -5.03 20.27 -22.01
C ASP A 75 -4.14 19.12 -21.54
N LEU A 76 -3.11 19.40 -20.72
CA LEU A 76 -2.30 18.38 -20.08
C LEU A 76 -3.13 17.45 -19.21
N SER A 77 -4.07 17.97 -18.42
CA SER A 77 -4.95 17.16 -17.59
C SER A 77 -5.91 16.31 -18.40
N VAL A 78 -6.49 16.86 -19.46
CA VAL A 78 -7.36 16.10 -20.37
C VAL A 78 -6.56 14.98 -21.05
N MET A 79 -5.33 15.27 -21.52
CA MET A 79 -4.43 14.27 -22.09
C MET A 79 -4.13 13.15 -21.10
N LEU A 80 -3.88 13.46 -19.84
CA LEU A 80 -3.63 12.49 -18.78
C LEU A 80 -4.86 11.59 -18.53
N ILE A 81 -6.05 12.17 -18.48
CA ILE A 81 -7.30 11.41 -18.30
C ILE A 81 -7.51 10.44 -19.47
N VAL A 82 -7.35 10.90 -20.70
CA VAL A 82 -7.49 10.05 -21.90
C VAL A 82 -6.42 8.97 -21.92
N ALA A 83 -5.17 9.30 -21.54
CA ALA A 83 -4.09 8.33 -21.44
C ALA A 83 -4.38 7.23 -20.41
N ASN A 84 -4.93 7.58 -19.26
CA ASN A 84 -5.33 6.62 -18.22
C ASN A 84 -6.48 5.72 -18.70
N LEU A 85 -7.46 6.25 -19.41
CA LEU A 85 -8.56 5.46 -19.99
C LEU A 85 -8.05 4.45 -21.02
N VAL A 86 -7.15 4.87 -21.91
CA VAL A 86 -6.51 3.97 -22.91
C VAL A 86 -5.55 2.99 -22.22
N GLY A 87 -4.95 3.36 -21.10
CA GLY A 87 -4.07 2.51 -20.30
C GLY A 87 -4.78 1.27 -19.74
N ILE A 88 -6.10 1.31 -19.48
CA ILE A 88 -6.87 0.18 -18.96
C ILE A 88 -6.80 -1.06 -19.90
N PRO A 89 -7.20 -0.97 -21.18
CA PRO A 89 -7.07 -2.10 -22.10
C PRO A 89 -5.61 -2.54 -22.31
N ILE A 90 -4.64 -1.61 -22.29
CA ILE A 90 -3.22 -1.94 -22.40
C ILE A 90 -2.78 -2.78 -21.18
N GLY A 91 -3.22 -2.44 -19.97
CA GLY A 91 -2.94 -3.22 -18.76
C GLY A 91 -3.53 -4.63 -18.81
N ILE A 92 -4.75 -4.78 -19.35
CA ILE A 92 -5.39 -6.10 -19.57
C ILE A 92 -4.59 -6.92 -20.60
N PHE A 93 -4.19 -6.30 -21.70
CA PHE A 93 -3.38 -6.95 -22.73
C PHE A 93 -2.03 -7.39 -22.16
N ARG A 94 -1.35 -6.56 -21.39
CA ARG A 94 -0.09 -6.87 -20.73
C ARG A 94 -0.22 -8.08 -19.81
N GLY A 95 -1.23 -8.11 -18.93
CA GLY A 95 -1.47 -9.24 -18.04
C GLY A 95 -1.66 -10.55 -18.83
N TRP A 96 -2.46 -10.49 -19.89
CA TRP A 96 -2.61 -11.62 -20.79
C TRP A 96 -1.29 -12.05 -21.44
N TYR A 97 -0.50 -11.08 -21.90
CA TYR A 97 0.76 -11.36 -22.60
C TYR A 97 1.78 -12.05 -21.69
N TYR A 98 1.93 -11.59 -20.44
CA TYR A 98 2.78 -12.25 -19.44
C TYR A 98 2.34 -13.69 -19.12
N ASP A 99 1.05 -13.94 -19.14
CA ASP A 99 0.53 -15.25 -18.77
C ASP A 99 0.61 -16.27 -19.93
N ASN A 100 0.62 -15.81 -21.18
CA ASN A 100 0.57 -16.70 -22.34
C ASN A 100 1.89 -16.80 -23.09
N HIS A 101 2.83 -15.91 -22.90
CA HIS A 101 4.13 -15.96 -23.59
C HIS A 101 5.25 -16.38 -22.63
N LYS A 102 5.75 -17.60 -22.84
CA LYS A 102 6.98 -18.06 -22.22
C LYS A 102 8.14 -17.64 -23.11
N MET A 103 9.10 -16.92 -22.54
CA MET A 103 10.34 -16.57 -23.22
C MET A 103 11.51 -17.34 -22.62
N ASP A 104 12.51 -17.64 -23.44
CA ASP A 104 13.76 -18.22 -22.99
C ASP A 104 14.43 -17.27 -21.97
N GLY A 105 14.80 -17.81 -20.80
CA GLY A 105 15.45 -17.02 -19.74
C GLY A 105 14.54 -16.46 -18.65
N GLY A 106 13.25 -16.82 -18.62
CA GLY A 106 12.32 -16.47 -17.53
C GLY A 106 11.03 -15.80 -17.99
N LYS A 107 10.17 -15.45 -17.00
CA LYS A 107 8.87 -14.84 -17.26
C LYS A 107 8.97 -13.31 -17.39
N PHE A 108 9.79 -12.64 -16.59
CA PHE A 108 9.86 -11.17 -16.49
C PHE A 108 11.16 -10.59 -17.01
N LEU A 109 12.29 -11.24 -16.76
CA LEU A 109 13.62 -10.76 -17.14
C LEU A 109 13.78 -10.50 -18.67
N PRO A 110 13.24 -11.35 -19.58
CA PRO A 110 13.30 -11.07 -21.02
C PRO A 110 12.57 -9.80 -21.44
N PHE A 111 11.47 -9.43 -20.75
CA PHE A 111 10.76 -8.17 -21.03
C PHE A 111 11.62 -6.96 -20.69
N ILE A 112 12.25 -6.94 -19.51
CA ILE A 112 13.14 -5.86 -19.11
C ILE A 112 14.23 -5.64 -20.15
N ARG A 113 14.84 -6.73 -20.64
CA ARG A 113 15.90 -6.66 -21.65
C ARG A 113 15.42 -6.17 -23.02
N LYS A 114 14.20 -6.52 -23.45
CA LYS A 114 13.66 -6.18 -24.77
C LYS A 114 13.02 -4.79 -24.81
N THR A 115 12.41 -4.33 -23.71
CA THR A 115 11.68 -3.06 -23.69
C THR A 115 12.55 -1.85 -23.35
N GLY A 116 13.73 -2.04 -22.77
CA GLY A 116 14.64 -0.95 -22.42
C GLY A 116 15.12 -0.14 -23.63
N LEU A 117 15.52 -0.81 -24.72
CA LEU A 117 15.96 -0.12 -25.94
C LEU A 117 14.86 0.73 -26.60
N PRO A 118 13.64 0.23 -26.83
CA PRO A 118 12.52 1.07 -27.28
C PRO A 118 12.27 2.30 -26.42
N ILE A 119 12.36 2.19 -25.08
CA ILE A 119 12.19 3.34 -24.18
C ILE A 119 13.23 4.42 -24.45
N VAL A 120 14.51 4.06 -24.60
CA VAL A 120 15.59 5.01 -24.90
C VAL A 120 15.38 5.67 -26.26
N LEU A 121 14.97 4.90 -27.27
CA LEU A 121 14.71 5.46 -28.62
C LEU A 121 13.54 6.44 -28.61
N ILE A 122 12.43 6.07 -27.95
CA ILE A 122 11.25 6.96 -27.82
C ILE A 122 11.60 8.21 -27.02
N THR A 123 12.35 8.06 -25.92
CA THR A 123 12.82 9.17 -25.09
C THR A 123 13.65 10.16 -25.91
N THR A 124 14.62 9.65 -26.65
CA THR A 124 15.47 10.48 -27.49
C THR A 124 14.65 11.16 -28.60
N ALA A 125 13.78 10.41 -29.28
CA ALA A 125 12.90 10.99 -30.30
C ALA A 125 11.99 12.08 -29.73
N PHE A 126 11.40 11.85 -28.54
CA PHE A 126 10.51 12.81 -27.89
C PHE A 126 11.19 14.18 -27.68
N VAL A 127 12.38 14.21 -27.09
CA VAL A 127 13.04 15.49 -26.77
C VAL A 127 13.64 16.18 -28.01
N TRP A 128 13.94 15.42 -29.09
CA TRP A 128 14.52 15.97 -30.32
C TRP A 128 13.50 16.41 -31.36
N LEU A 129 12.20 16.23 -31.13
CA LEU A 129 11.16 16.76 -32.01
C LEU A 129 11.20 18.29 -32.06
N PRO A 130 10.97 18.91 -33.26
CA PRO A 130 11.05 20.35 -33.46
C PRO A 130 9.74 21.05 -33.04
N TYR A 131 9.43 21.04 -31.75
CA TYR A 131 8.18 21.61 -31.20
C TYR A 131 8.03 23.10 -31.49
N GLU A 132 9.14 23.82 -31.61
CA GLU A 132 9.15 25.25 -31.90
C GLU A 132 8.50 25.59 -33.28
N ASN A 133 8.53 24.66 -34.21
CA ASN A 133 8.00 24.82 -35.58
C ASN A 133 6.58 24.23 -35.73
N MET A 134 5.98 23.70 -34.65
CA MET A 134 4.68 23.04 -34.70
C MET A 134 3.55 23.99 -34.29
N GLN A 135 2.42 23.91 -34.98
CA GLN A 135 1.17 24.54 -34.49
C GLN A 135 0.73 23.88 -33.19
N TYR A 136 0.07 24.66 -32.34
CA TYR A 136 -0.32 24.22 -31.00
C TYR A 136 -1.03 22.84 -30.97
N ILE A 137 -2.06 22.65 -31.83
CA ILE A 137 -2.81 21.38 -31.89
C ILE A 137 -1.91 20.22 -32.30
N THR A 138 -1.05 20.42 -33.30
CA THR A 138 -0.10 19.39 -33.75
C THR A 138 0.88 19.02 -32.64
N LYS A 139 1.40 20.03 -31.94
CA LYS A 139 2.27 19.88 -30.77
C LYS A 139 1.61 19.03 -29.68
N ALA A 140 0.37 19.36 -29.32
CA ALA A 140 -0.39 18.66 -28.31
C ALA A 140 -0.66 17.19 -28.68
N VAL A 141 -1.09 16.92 -29.90
CA VAL A 141 -1.32 15.56 -30.41
C VAL A 141 -0.03 14.73 -30.43
N VAL A 142 1.08 15.31 -30.88
CA VAL A 142 2.38 14.64 -30.94
C VAL A 142 2.88 14.29 -29.55
N VAL A 143 2.81 15.24 -28.60
CA VAL A 143 3.20 15.01 -27.18
C VAL A 143 2.35 13.88 -26.60
N TRP A 144 1.03 13.92 -26.78
CA TRP A 144 0.13 12.89 -26.28
C TRP A 144 0.43 11.51 -26.89
N PHE A 145 0.62 11.44 -28.22
CA PHE A 145 0.94 10.18 -28.89
C PHE A 145 2.27 9.58 -28.39
N MET A 146 3.31 10.40 -28.28
CA MET A 146 4.62 9.96 -27.80
C MET A 146 4.56 9.54 -26.32
N TYR A 147 3.79 10.26 -25.50
CA TYR A 147 3.52 9.87 -24.12
C TYR A 147 2.83 8.50 -24.04
N MET A 148 1.80 8.26 -24.86
CA MET A 148 1.10 6.98 -24.91
C MET A 148 2.04 5.85 -25.36
N LEU A 149 2.83 6.08 -26.40
CA LEU A 149 3.78 5.12 -26.91
C LEU A 149 4.83 4.76 -25.84
N LEU A 150 5.36 5.75 -25.15
CA LEU A 150 6.31 5.55 -24.05
C LEU A 150 5.66 4.75 -22.92
N ASN A 151 4.44 5.09 -22.51
CA ASN A 151 3.73 4.40 -21.44
C ASN A 151 3.48 2.91 -21.73
N VAL A 152 3.25 2.53 -22.97
CA VAL A 152 3.13 1.11 -23.34
C VAL A 152 4.40 0.34 -22.95
N PHE A 153 5.57 0.83 -23.31
CA PHE A 153 6.84 0.16 -22.99
C PHE A 153 7.22 0.30 -21.52
N LEU A 154 6.96 1.45 -20.90
CA LEU A 154 7.18 1.68 -19.46
C LEU A 154 6.35 0.74 -18.59
N CYS A 155 5.09 0.51 -18.95
CA CYS A 155 4.23 -0.44 -18.28
C CYS A 155 4.85 -1.85 -18.25
N PHE A 156 5.37 -2.33 -19.39
CA PHE A 156 6.04 -3.64 -19.44
C PHE A 156 7.36 -3.64 -18.66
N TYR A 157 8.14 -2.59 -18.77
CA TYR A 157 9.46 -2.49 -18.14
C TYR A 157 9.37 -2.42 -16.61
N ASN A 158 8.61 -1.47 -16.07
CA ASN A 158 8.49 -1.24 -14.65
C ASN A 158 7.77 -2.38 -13.92
N GLU A 159 6.68 -2.88 -14.50
CA GLU A 159 5.96 -4.01 -13.91
C GLU A 159 6.80 -5.29 -13.91
N SER A 160 7.53 -5.54 -15.00
CA SER A 160 8.45 -6.69 -15.06
C SER A 160 9.53 -6.58 -13.99
N TYR A 161 10.08 -5.40 -13.75
CA TYR A 161 11.06 -5.18 -12.69
C TYR A 161 10.46 -5.40 -11.29
N THR A 162 9.26 -4.88 -11.05
CA THR A 162 8.57 -5.04 -9.76
C THR A 162 8.23 -6.51 -9.49
N TYR A 163 7.68 -7.23 -10.46
CA TYR A 163 7.38 -8.66 -10.29
C TYR A 163 8.64 -9.51 -10.18
N PHE A 164 9.69 -9.17 -10.91
CA PHE A 164 10.97 -9.85 -10.82
C PHE A 164 11.55 -9.79 -9.39
N GLN A 165 11.48 -8.64 -8.73
CA GLN A 165 11.90 -8.50 -7.33
C GLN A 165 11.10 -9.41 -6.38
N GLN A 166 9.81 -9.64 -6.66
CA GLN A 166 8.93 -10.46 -5.83
C GLN A 166 9.21 -11.97 -5.95
N ILE A 167 9.83 -12.41 -7.06
CA ILE A 167 10.08 -13.83 -7.34
C ILE A 167 11.56 -14.22 -7.29
N ILE A 168 12.43 -13.32 -6.83
CA ILE A 168 13.87 -13.55 -6.84
C ILE A 168 14.31 -14.64 -5.85
N SER A 169 13.57 -14.81 -4.74
CA SER A 169 13.82 -15.84 -3.72
C SER A 169 12.54 -16.51 -3.25
N PRO A 170 12.54 -17.82 -2.98
CA PRO A 170 11.46 -18.53 -2.30
C PRO A 170 11.27 -18.07 -0.85
N ASN A 171 12.39 -17.70 -0.16
CA ASN A 171 12.36 -17.25 1.22
C ASN A 171 11.85 -15.82 1.33
N ALA A 172 10.70 -15.62 2.01
CA ALA A 172 10.07 -14.32 2.17
C ALA A 172 10.95 -13.30 2.93
N GLN A 173 11.68 -13.75 3.95
CA GLN A 173 12.55 -12.89 4.76
C GLN A 173 13.78 -12.43 3.95
N GLU A 174 14.41 -13.36 3.22
CA GLU A 174 15.51 -13.04 2.33
C GLU A 174 15.08 -12.05 1.24
N ARG A 175 13.91 -12.30 0.63
CA ARG A 175 13.32 -11.42 -0.38
C ARG A 175 13.08 -10.01 0.16
N ALA A 176 12.53 -9.88 1.36
CA ALA A 176 12.32 -8.59 2.01
C ALA A 176 13.65 -7.84 2.26
N THR A 177 14.68 -8.55 2.73
CA THR A 177 16.01 -7.99 2.94
C THR A 177 16.65 -7.52 1.63
N VAL A 178 16.58 -8.34 0.58
CA VAL A 178 17.10 -8.00 -0.76
C VAL A 178 16.38 -6.79 -1.34
N MET A 179 15.05 -6.75 -1.24
CA MET A 179 14.26 -5.60 -1.69
C MET A 179 14.61 -4.32 -0.93
N SER A 180 14.83 -4.40 0.39
CA SER A 180 15.23 -3.25 1.20
C SER A 180 16.60 -2.70 0.79
N ILE A 181 17.59 -3.55 0.60
CA ILE A 181 18.94 -3.15 0.12
C ILE A 181 18.85 -2.54 -1.28
N SER A 182 18.09 -3.18 -2.18
CA SER A 182 17.91 -2.69 -3.54
C SER A 182 17.23 -1.32 -3.57
N GLN A 183 16.29 -1.06 -2.67
CA GLN A 183 15.59 0.21 -2.58
C GLN A 183 16.52 1.35 -2.12
N VAL A 184 17.44 1.09 -1.20
CA VAL A 184 18.44 2.09 -0.78
C VAL A 184 19.32 2.51 -1.97
N ILE A 185 19.82 1.55 -2.75
CA ILE A 185 20.67 1.85 -3.91
C ILE A 185 19.85 2.49 -5.04
N TYR A 186 18.61 2.05 -5.25
CA TYR A 186 17.69 2.67 -6.20
C TYR A 186 17.46 4.15 -5.88
N SER A 187 17.35 4.53 -4.60
CA SER A 187 17.12 5.92 -4.18
C SER A 187 18.30 6.86 -4.46
N LEU A 188 19.51 6.34 -4.70
CA LEU A 188 20.65 7.16 -5.13
C LEU A 188 20.48 7.71 -6.54
N ALA A 189 19.79 7.00 -7.42
CA ALA A 189 19.59 7.43 -8.80
C ALA A 189 18.78 8.75 -8.91
N PRO A 190 17.60 8.91 -8.26
CA PRO A 190 16.89 10.19 -8.20
C PRO A 190 17.67 11.29 -7.48
N THR A 191 18.44 10.94 -6.45
CA THR A 191 19.28 11.92 -5.73
C THR A 191 20.33 12.54 -6.66
N ILE A 192 21.04 11.71 -7.43
CA ILE A 192 22.04 12.19 -8.39
C ILE A 192 21.40 13.03 -9.48
N THR A 193 20.30 12.58 -10.08
CA THR A 193 19.62 13.34 -11.15
C THR A 193 18.96 14.60 -10.63
N GLY A 194 18.39 14.57 -9.43
CA GLY A 194 17.80 15.74 -8.77
C GLY A 194 18.80 16.83 -8.47
N LEU A 195 20.08 16.48 -8.23
CA LEU A 195 21.17 17.43 -8.06
C LEU A 195 21.75 17.90 -9.41
N VAL A 196 22.08 16.95 -10.27
CA VAL A 196 22.89 17.22 -11.50
C VAL A 196 22.07 17.93 -12.56
N ILE A 197 20.80 17.57 -12.75
CA ILE A 197 19.98 18.16 -13.83
C ILE A 197 19.75 19.66 -13.62
N PRO A 198 19.27 20.15 -12.46
CA PRO A 198 19.11 21.60 -12.25
C PRO A 198 20.44 22.34 -12.23
N LEU A 199 21.51 21.71 -11.72
CA LEU A 199 22.84 22.33 -11.74
C LEU A 199 23.34 22.59 -13.18
N ILE A 200 23.28 21.58 -14.05
CA ILE A 200 23.66 21.73 -15.45
C ILE A 200 22.71 22.70 -16.16
N ALA A 201 21.41 22.60 -15.92
CA ALA A 201 20.42 23.47 -16.52
C ALA A 201 20.66 24.94 -16.17
N GLY A 202 20.89 25.28 -14.90
CA GLY A 202 21.17 26.63 -14.45
C GLY A 202 22.46 27.21 -15.02
N LEU A 203 23.49 26.36 -15.24
CA LEU A 203 24.75 26.78 -15.84
C LEU A 203 24.72 26.86 -17.38
N THR A 204 23.68 26.36 -18.03
CA THR A 204 23.59 26.29 -19.50
C THR A 204 22.36 27.02 -20.05
N TRP A 205 21.27 26.30 -20.29
CA TRP A 205 20.08 26.84 -21.00
C TRP A 205 18.89 27.12 -20.08
N GLY A 206 18.92 26.69 -18.83
CA GLY A 206 17.79 26.75 -17.90
C GLY A 206 16.84 25.55 -18.02
N LEU A 207 16.01 25.37 -16.98
CA LEU A 207 15.00 24.28 -16.93
C LEU A 207 13.80 24.53 -17.86
N ASN A 208 13.58 25.78 -18.25
CA ASN A 208 12.50 26.16 -19.17
C ASN A 208 12.87 25.97 -20.65
N ASN A 209 14.10 25.56 -20.93
CA ASN A 209 14.60 25.44 -22.30
C ASN A 209 14.70 23.97 -22.72
N ILE A 210 14.15 23.64 -23.88
CA ILE A 210 14.13 22.29 -24.40
C ILE A 210 15.53 21.70 -24.64
N TRP A 211 16.55 22.54 -24.91
CA TRP A 211 17.92 22.10 -25.13
C TRP A 211 18.52 21.37 -23.92
N THR A 212 18.15 21.78 -22.71
CA THR A 212 18.53 21.07 -21.48
C THR A 212 18.08 19.60 -21.54
N TYR A 213 16.86 19.36 -21.98
CA TYR A 213 16.30 18.02 -22.06
C TYR A 213 16.85 17.22 -23.25
N ARG A 214 17.13 17.89 -24.39
CA ARG A 214 17.75 17.28 -25.56
C ARG A 214 19.12 16.69 -25.28
N VAL A 215 19.90 17.31 -24.40
CA VAL A 215 21.27 16.86 -24.09
C VAL A 215 21.27 15.91 -22.87
N ILE A 216 20.65 16.29 -21.78
CA ILE A 216 20.79 15.61 -20.50
C ILE A 216 20.02 14.29 -20.47
N TYR A 217 18.78 14.28 -20.96
CA TYR A 217 17.92 13.09 -20.81
C TYR A 217 18.35 11.89 -21.65
N PRO A 218 18.74 12.01 -22.92
CA PRO A 218 19.30 10.87 -23.67
C PRO A 218 20.56 10.32 -23.02
N PHE A 219 21.43 11.19 -22.47
CA PHE A 219 22.62 10.75 -21.78
C PHE A 219 22.29 9.84 -20.58
N PHE A 220 21.41 10.26 -19.67
CA PHE A 220 21.03 9.46 -18.50
C PHE A 220 20.28 8.19 -18.90
N THR A 221 19.38 8.25 -19.88
CA THR A 221 18.60 7.07 -20.31
C THR A 221 19.48 6.03 -21.00
N ILE A 222 20.44 6.44 -21.81
CA ILE A 222 21.43 5.53 -22.43
C ILE A 222 22.34 4.93 -21.36
N ALA A 223 22.86 5.74 -20.42
CA ALA A 223 23.67 5.25 -19.31
C ALA A 223 22.88 4.25 -18.45
N GLY A 224 21.62 4.55 -18.16
CA GLY A 224 20.70 3.66 -17.43
C GLY A 224 20.51 2.32 -18.13
N LEU A 225 20.28 2.33 -19.45
CA LEU A 225 20.15 1.10 -20.24
C LEU A 225 21.43 0.25 -20.21
N ILE A 226 22.59 0.87 -20.33
CA ILE A 226 23.90 0.18 -20.27
C ILE A 226 24.09 -0.45 -18.90
N ILE A 227 23.91 0.33 -17.83
CA ILE A 227 24.03 -0.14 -16.44
C ILE A 227 23.03 -1.29 -16.18
N GLY A 228 21.76 -1.09 -16.50
CA GLY A 228 20.73 -2.11 -16.35
C GLY A 228 21.07 -3.39 -17.10
N THR A 229 21.51 -3.30 -18.35
CA THR A 229 21.86 -4.47 -19.17
C THR A 229 23.04 -5.25 -18.56
N ILE A 230 24.06 -4.56 -18.08
CA ILE A 230 25.26 -5.20 -17.46
C ILE A 230 24.84 -5.98 -16.21
N PHE A 231 24.03 -5.37 -15.35
CA PHE A 231 23.64 -5.98 -14.09
C PHE A 231 22.58 -7.07 -14.25
N PHE A 232 21.56 -6.89 -15.11
CA PHE A 232 20.56 -7.92 -15.37
C PHE A 232 21.11 -9.21 -16.01
N ARG A 233 22.28 -9.17 -16.64
CA ARG A 233 22.95 -10.40 -17.11
C ARG A 233 23.40 -11.31 -15.98
N LYS A 234 23.62 -10.77 -14.78
CA LYS A 234 24.15 -11.48 -13.61
C LYS A 234 23.08 -11.96 -12.63
N VAL A 235 21.81 -11.66 -12.91
CA VAL A 235 20.66 -12.01 -12.06
C VAL A 235 19.84 -13.10 -12.72
N LYS A 236 19.35 -14.06 -11.92
CA LYS A 236 18.53 -15.21 -12.39
C LYS A 236 17.14 -15.17 -11.81
N GLU A 237 16.17 -15.55 -12.62
CA GLU A 237 14.79 -15.73 -12.20
C GLU A 237 14.62 -17.16 -11.65
N ARG A 238 14.27 -17.32 -10.34
CA ARG A 238 14.22 -18.62 -9.66
C ARG A 238 12.83 -19.17 -9.46
N LEU A 239 11.85 -18.31 -9.29
CA LEU A 239 10.48 -18.70 -8.97
C LEU A 239 9.58 -18.48 -10.17
N ILE A 240 9.08 -19.56 -10.73
CA ILE A 240 7.97 -19.50 -11.70
C ILE A 240 6.71 -19.70 -10.87
N LEU A 241 5.99 -18.62 -10.59
CA LEU A 241 4.70 -18.70 -9.91
C LEU A 241 3.73 -19.56 -10.77
N PRO A 242 3.13 -20.61 -10.19
CA PRO A 242 2.12 -21.37 -10.90
C PRO A 242 0.97 -20.43 -11.30
N LYS A 243 0.39 -20.64 -12.48
CA LYS A 243 -0.84 -19.96 -12.91
C LYS A 243 -1.97 -20.28 -11.92
N LYS A 244 -2.14 -19.50 -10.86
CA LYS A 244 -3.40 -19.46 -10.14
C LYS A 244 -4.22 -18.35 -10.78
N PRO A 245 -5.35 -18.65 -11.45
CA PRO A 245 -6.25 -17.61 -11.90
C PRO A 245 -6.78 -16.91 -10.65
N GLN A 246 -6.61 -15.58 -10.60
CA GLN A 246 -7.37 -14.79 -9.66
C GLN A 246 -8.84 -14.89 -10.10
N GLU A 247 -9.67 -15.39 -9.23
CA GLU A 247 -11.11 -15.42 -9.48
C GLU A 247 -11.59 -13.99 -9.70
N PRO A 248 -12.23 -13.67 -10.84
CA PRO A 248 -12.73 -12.33 -11.10
C PRO A 248 -13.89 -12.07 -10.15
N VAL A 249 -13.64 -11.26 -9.16
CA VAL A 249 -14.67 -10.80 -8.23
C VAL A 249 -15.48 -9.71 -8.91
N ARG A 250 -16.81 -9.81 -8.88
CA ARG A 250 -17.66 -8.75 -9.40
C ARG A 250 -17.51 -7.51 -8.54
N MET A 251 -17.34 -6.35 -9.18
CA MET A 251 -17.14 -5.06 -8.51
C MET A 251 -18.23 -4.77 -7.46
N LEU A 252 -19.50 -5.08 -7.74
CA LEU A 252 -20.59 -4.89 -6.79
C LEU A 252 -20.50 -5.78 -5.55
N ASP A 253 -20.03 -7.01 -5.70
CA ASP A 253 -19.86 -7.94 -4.58
C ASP A 253 -18.67 -7.52 -3.72
N ALA A 254 -17.60 -7.05 -4.36
CA ALA A 254 -16.46 -6.43 -3.69
C ALA A 254 -16.88 -5.20 -2.87
N ILE A 255 -17.64 -4.28 -3.46
CA ILE A 255 -18.16 -3.09 -2.79
C ILE A 255 -19.01 -3.48 -1.57
N ARG A 256 -19.93 -4.44 -1.73
CA ARG A 256 -20.80 -4.90 -0.63
C ARG A 256 -20.01 -5.50 0.53
N GLU A 257 -19.00 -6.28 0.22
CA GLU A 257 -18.18 -6.95 1.23
C GLU A 257 -17.32 -5.93 1.97
N VAL A 258 -16.60 -5.08 1.24
CA VAL A 258 -15.73 -4.06 1.82
C VAL A 258 -16.53 -2.93 2.49
N ALA A 259 -17.77 -2.65 2.05
CA ALA A 259 -18.65 -1.69 2.72
C ALA A 259 -18.93 -2.02 4.20
N LYS A 260 -18.74 -3.28 4.60
CA LYS A 260 -18.83 -3.70 6.00
C LYS A 260 -17.65 -3.21 6.86
N ASN A 261 -16.58 -2.75 6.24
CA ASN A 261 -15.36 -2.32 6.92
C ASN A 261 -15.32 -0.80 7.06
N LYS A 262 -15.58 -0.30 8.28
CA LYS A 262 -15.55 1.14 8.56
C LYS A 262 -14.20 1.80 8.30
N TYR A 263 -13.10 1.09 8.55
CA TYR A 263 -11.75 1.63 8.39
C TYR A 263 -11.39 1.83 6.92
N TYR A 264 -11.92 0.98 6.03
CA TYR A 264 -11.78 1.19 4.60
C TYR A 264 -12.33 2.57 4.18
N TRP A 265 -13.55 2.91 4.61
CA TRP A 265 -14.17 4.19 4.25
C TRP A 265 -13.45 5.39 4.85
N ILE A 266 -12.92 5.26 6.09
CA ILE A 266 -12.12 6.32 6.70
C ILE A 266 -10.86 6.60 5.88
N ILE A 267 -10.14 5.55 5.48
CA ILE A 267 -8.92 5.67 4.66
C ILE A 267 -9.23 6.24 3.28
N GLN A 268 -10.31 5.76 2.64
CA GLN A 268 -10.69 6.25 1.31
C GLN A 268 -11.18 7.71 1.35
N ALA A 269 -11.94 8.10 2.35
CA ALA A 269 -12.37 9.49 2.51
C ALA A 269 -11.16 10.44 2.64
N ALA A 270 -10.14 10.04 3.41
CA ALA A 270 -8.89 10.79 3.49
C ALA A 270 -8.18 10.83 2.11
N ALA A 271 -8.05 9.69 1.44
CA ALA A 271 -7.36 9.60 0.14
C ALA A 271 -8.05 10.43 -0.97
N TRP A 272 -9.38 10.54 -0.93
CA TRP A 272 -10.14 11.29 -1.96
C TRP A 272 -9.98 12.81 -1.86
N VAL A 273 -9.53 13.34 -0.73
CA VAL A 273 -9.29 14.78 -0.55
C VAL A 273 -7.82 15.19 -0.68
N VAL A 274 -6.90 14.21 -0.78
CA VAL A 274 -5.44 14.45 -0.89
C VAL A 274 -5.09 15.33 -2.10
N PHE A 275 -5.87 15.28 -3.19
CA PHE A 275 -5.60 16.12 -4.36
C PHE A 275 -5.54 17.61 -4.01
N LEU A 276 -6.36 18.07 -3.06
CA LEU A 276 -6.34 19.47 -2.60
C LEU A 276 -5.00 19.82 -1.92
N GLU A 277 -4.37 18.86 -1.25
CA GLU A 277 -3.10 19.10 -0.57
C GLU A 277 -1.92 19.23 -1.54
N SER A 278 -2.02 18.74 -2.78
CA SER A 278 -0.90 18.71 -3.72
C SER A 278 -0.52 20.08 -4.33
N GLY A 279 -1.37 21.09 -4.21
CA GLY A 279 -1.20 22.38 -4.90
C GLY A 279 0.05 23.15 -4.50
N TYR A 280 0.47 23.09 -3.25
CA TYR A 280 1.68 23.78 -2.79
C TYR A 280 2.97 23.19 -3.40
N GLY A 281 2.91 21.99 -4.01
CA GLY A 281 4.07 21.28 -4.55
C GLY A 281 4.88 22.07 -5.57
N VAL A 282 4.25 22.99 -6.30
CA VAL A 282 4.90 23.83 -7.32
C VAL A 282 5.69 24.99 -6.72
N VAL A 283 5.37 25.41 -5.50
CA VAL A 283 5.93 26.66 -4.88
C VAL A 283 7.45 26.62 -4.85
N LEU A 284 8.05 25.52 -4.39
CA LEU A 284 9.50 25.40 -4.32
C LEU A 284 10.15 25.53 -5.71
N GLY A 285 9.70 24.72 -6.67
CA GLY A 285 10.24 24.69 -8.02
C GLY A 285 10.10 26.04 -8.73
N TRP A 286 8.91 26.62 -8.70
CA TRP A 286 8.65 27.89 -9.36
C TRP A 286 9.34 29.08 -8.69
N SER A 287 9.55 29.05 -7.36
CA SER A 287 10.34 30.08 -6.68
C SER A 287 11.80 30.11 -7.13
N PHE A 288 12.40 28.95 -7.40
CA PHE A 288 13.77 28.88 -7.91
C PHE A 288 13.87 29.19 -9.40
N VAL A 289 12.91 28.77 -10.21
CA VAL A 289 12.98 28.86 -11.67
C VAL A 289 12.54 30.21 -12.18
N TYR A 290 11.51 30.81 -11.61
CA TYR A 290 10.93 32.08 -12.05
C TYR A 290 11.19 33.24 -11.07
N GLY A 291 11.52 32.96 -9.81
CA GLY A 291 11.84 33.98 -8.83
C GLY A 291 13.15 34.71 -9.18
N ASN A 292 13.21 35.99 -8.85
CA ASN A 292 14.39 36.85 -9.11
C ASN A 292 14.92 36.76 -10.56
N GLY A 293 14.01 36.66 -11.54
CA GLY A 293 14.37 36.53 -12.95
C GLY A 293 15.08 35.23 -13.32
N GLY A 294 14.90 34.18 -12.53
CA GLY A 294 15.51 32.86 -12.77
C GLY A 294 16.98 32.73 -12.38
N ALA A 295 17.52 33.70 -11.64
CA ALA A 295 18.95 33.76 -11.29
C ALA A 295 19.43 32.67 -10.30
N GLN A 296 18.56 31.79 -9.85
CA GLN A 296 18.88 30.79 -8.81
C GLN A 296 18.49 29.36 -9.21
N GLN A 297 18.26 29.08 -10.49
CA GLN A 297 17.81 27.76 -10.96
C GLN A 297 18.78 26.62 -10.61
N GLU A 298 20.10 26.86 -10.65
CA GLU A 298 21.13 25.88 -10.28
C GLU A 298 21.04 25.44 -8.82
N MET A 299 20.57 26.34 -7.94
CA MET A 299 20.43 26.02 -6.52
C MET A 299 19.24 25.10 -6.22
N LEU A 300 18.28 24.97 -7.12
CA LEU A 300 17.15 24.04 -6.97
C LEU A 300 17.63 22.60 -6.79
N GLY A 301 18.68 22.17 -7.50
CA GLY A 301 19.26 20.84 -7.36
C GLY A 301 19.86 20.60 -5.97
N VAL A 302 20.58 21.59 -5.44
CA VAL A 302 21.13 21.54 -4.08
C VAL A 302 19.99 21.51 -3.06
N ALA A 303 18.99 22.37 -3.20
CA ALA A 303 17.83 22.42 -2.31
C ALA A 303 17.08 21.08 -2.29
N ASN A 304 16.77 20.51 -3.46
CA ASN A 304 16.10 19.20 -3.57
C ASN A 304 16.91 18.07 -2.94
N THR A 305 18.24 18.08 -3.07
CA THR A 305 19.11 17.08 -2.45
C THR A 305 19.12 17.19 -0.93
N VAL A 306 19.22 18.39 -0.40
CA VAL A 306 19.16 18.64 1.06
C VAL A 306 17.80 18.26 1.61
N ILE A 307 16.72 18.68 0.95
CA ILE A 307 15.34 18.38 1.34
C ILE A 307 15.07 16.88 1.27
N GLY A 308 15.51 16.19 0.20
CA GLY A 308 15.33 14.75 0.03
C GLY A 308 16.03 13.94 1.13
N ASN A 309 17.15 14.44 1.67
CA ASN A 309 17.84 13.80 2.80
C ASN A 309 16.98 13.72 4.07
N ALA A 310 16.02 14.65 4.25
CA ALA A 310 15.06 14.58 5.36
C ALA A 310 14.27 13.28 5.37
N GLY A 311 13.91 12.76 4.19
CA GLY A 311 13.22 11.49 4.05
C GLY A 311 14.03 10.29 4.57
N LEU A 312 15.35 10.27 4.36
CA LEU A 312 16.21 9.20 4.86
C LEU A 312 16.22 9.16 6.39
N TRP A 313 16.36 10.32 7.04
CA TRP A 313 16.32 10.40 8.50
C TRP A 313 14.96 9.98 9.05
N SER A 314 13.89 10.38 8.39
CA SER A 314 12.53 10.00 8.76
C SER A 314 12.33 8.48 8.69
N MET A 315 12.82 7.82 7.62
CA MET A 315 12.74 6.36 7.48
C MET A 315 13.44 5.62 8.62
N LEU A 316 14.61 6.10 9.03
CA LEU A 316 15.35 5.50 10.15
C LEU A 316 14.64 5.70 11.49
N LEU A 317 13.96 6.83 11.67
CA LEU A 317 13.26 7.16 12.91
C LEU A 317 11.80 6.65 12.96
N ALA A 318 11.25 6.20 11.83
CA ALA A 318 9.85 5.77 11.74
C ALA A 318 9.47 4.66 12.74
N PRO A 319 10.25 3.58 12.91
CA PRO A 319 9.92 2.54 13.90
C PRO A 319 9.86 3.09 15.33
N LEU A 320 10.78 4.01 15.66
CA LEU A 320 10.80 4.66 16.98
C LEU A 320 9.57 5.56 17.17
N ALA A 321 9.22 6.37 16.18
CA ALA A 321 8.06 7.26 16.22
C ALA A 321 6.75 6.46 16.35
N ILE A 322 6.59 5.37 15.59
CA ILE A 322 5.44 4.48 15.67
C ILE A 322 5.33 3.84 17.05
N ASN A 323 6.45 3.36 17.62
CA ASN A 323 6.46 2.74 18.95
C ASN A 323 6.14 3.75 20.07
N LEU A 324 6.52 5.02 19.91
CA LEU A 324 6.27 6.06 20.93
C LEU A 324 4.85 6.63 20.87
N MET A 325 4.33 6.87 19.68
CA MET A 325 3.08 7.61 19.49
C MET A 325 1.92 6.72 19.02
N GLY A 326 2.22 5.58 18.41
CA GLY A 326 1.26 4.77 17.67
C GLY A 326 0.94 5.35 16.29
N LYS A 327 0.48 4.49 15.36
CA LYS A 327 0.23 4.84 13.95
C LYS A 327 -0.79 5.98 13.81
N ARG A 328 -1.93 5.87 14.50
CA ARG A 328 -3.00 6.88 14.46
C ARG A 328 -2.51 8.26 14.91
N ASN A 329 -1.91 8.33 16.10
CA ASN A 329 -1.49 9.60 16.66
C ASN A 329 -0.34 10.22 15.83
N LEU A 330 0.55 9.39 15.28
CA LEU A 330 1.60 9.85 14.39
C LEU A 330 1.03 10.50 13.12
N LEU A 331 -0.01 9.90 12.50
CA LEU A 331 -0.69 10.51 11.34
C LEU A 331 -1.39 11.82 11.69
N ILE A 332 -2.12 11.85 12.80
CA ILE A 332 -2.81 13.07 13.23
C ILE A 332 -1.79 14.18 13.51
N THR A 333 -0.70 13.86 14.20
CA THR A 333 0.37 14.82 14.51
C THR A 333 1.07 15.29 13.25
N ALA A 334 1.40 14.39 12.33
CA ALA A 334 2.04 14.71 11.06
C ALA A 334 1.17 15.69 10.24
N ASN A 335 -0.11 15.38 10.06
CA ASN A 335 -1.04 16.26 9.35
C ASN A 335 -1.24 17.60 10.07
N SER A 336 -1.32 17.60 11.40
CA SER A 336 -1.46 18.85 12.16
C SER A 336 -0.22 19.76 11.99
N ILE A 337 0.99 19.18 11.99
CA ILE A 337 2.22 19.93 11.73
C ILE A 337 2.24 20.40 10.27
N ASN A 338 1.79 19.57 9.32
CA ASN A 338 1.71 19.97 7.92
C ASN A 338 0.79 21.18 7.70
N ILE A 339 -0.37 21.22 8.37
CA ILE A 339 -1.27 22.40 8.35
C ILE A 339 -0.53 23.65 8.86
N VAL A 340 0.20 23.53 9.97
CA VAL A 340 0.98 24.64 10.51
C VAL A 340 2.06 25.08 9.51
N ILE A 341 2.78 24.15 8.89
CA ILE A 341 3.79 24.46 7.88
C ILE A 341 3.17 25.23 6.72
N LEU A 342 2.02 24.79 6.20
CA LEU A 342 1.33 25.45 5.09
C LEU A 342 0.85 26.85 5.47
N LEU A 343 0.33 27.04 6.69
CA LEU A 343 -0.04 28.36 7.18
C LEU A 343 1.17 29.29 7.34
N VAL A 344 2.30 28.78 7.84
CA VAL A 344 3.54 29.56 7.90
C VAL A 344 4.06 29.86 6.50
N LEU A 345 3.99 28.90 5.58
CA LEU A 345 4.41 29.06 4.19
C LEU A 345 3.61 30.17 3.49
N TYR A 346 2.33 30.33 3.79
CA TYR A 346 1.49 31.38 3.25
C TYR A 346 2.04 32.80 3.52
N PHE A 347 2.66 33.01 4.69
CA PHE A 347 3.31 34.28 5.03
C PHE A 347 4.78 34.34 4.63
N ALA A 348 5.40 33.20 4.34
CA ALA A 348 6.84 33.05 4.24
C ALA A 348 7.34 32.72 2.82
N TYR A 349 6.47 32.51 1.84
CA TYR A 349 6.86 32.07 0.50
C TYR A 349 7.77 33.08 -0.25
N HIS A 350 7.80 34.32 0.17
CA HIS A 350 8.73 35.32 -0.35
C HIS A 350 10.19 35.09 0.07
N ASN A 351 10.43 34.36 1.15
CA ASN A 351 11.77 34.07 1.64
C ASN A 351 12.17 32.64 1.25
N LEU A 352 12.99 32.50 0.21
CA LEU A 352 13.41 31.23 -0.36
C LEU A 352 14.10 30.31 0.66
N ILE A 353 14.91 30.86 1.58
CA ILE A 353 15.58 30.06 2.63
C ILE A 353 14.53 29.45 3.55
N LEU A 354 13.53 30.25 3.97
CA LEU A 354 12.47 29.76 4.84
C LEU A 354 11.58 28.74 4.14
N VAL A 355 11.31 28.91 2.84
CA VAL A 355 10.65 27.90 2.00
C VAL A 355 11.42 26.59 2.03
N CYS A 356 12.74 26.59 1.84
CA CYS A 356 13.57 25.38 1.90
C CYS A 356 13.50 24.69 3.27
N VAL A 357 13.55 25.45 4.36
CA VAL A 357 13.45 24.93 5.73
C VAL A 357 12.07 24.28 5.96
N LEU A 358 11.01 24.96 5.57
CA LEU A 358 9.64 24.43 5.69
C LEU A 358 9.45 23.16 4.84
N TRP A 359 10.02 23.12 3.63
CA TRP A 359 10.03 21.94 2.77
C TRP A 359 10.80 20.77 3.36
N TYR A 360 11.95 21.04 4.01
CA TYR A 360 12.72 20.03 4.71
C TYR A 360 11.90 19.38 5.83
N ILE A 361 11.26 20.21 6.67
CA ILE A 361 10.40 19.72 7.75
C ILE A 361 9.18 18.98 7.19
N ASN A 362 8.57 19.48 6.14
CA ASN A 362 7.43 18.85 5.46
C ASN A 362 7.82 17.47 4.91
N THR A 363 8.94 17.35 4.19
CA THR A 363 9.44 16.08 3.65
C THR A 363 9.73 15.07 4.75
N PHE A 364 10.33 15.53 5.86
CA PHE A 364 10.58 14.70 7.03
C PHE A 364 9.28 14.10 7.59
N ILE A 365 8.24 14.90 7.72
CA ILE A 365 6.95 14.51 8.30
C ILE A 365 6.14 13.66 7.32
N ASN A 366 6.08 14.04 6.03
CA ASN A 366 5.35 13.29 5.01
C ASN A 366 5.92 11.89 4.77
N THR A 367 7.19 11.66 5.04
CA THR A 367 7.77 10.32 4.97
C THR A 367 7.18 9.40 6.04
N PHE A 368 6.93 9.88 7.26
CA PHE A 368 6.21 9.11 8.28
C PHE A 368 4.79 8.76 7.81
N TRP A 369 4.06 9.72 7.24
CA TRP A 369 2.75 9.49 6.65
C TRP A 369 2.77 8.31 5.68
N ASN A 370 3.65 8.32 4.68
CA ASN A 370 3.75 7.28 3.66
C ASN A 370 4.01 5.90 4.26
N ILE A 371 4.93 5.79 5.23
CA ILE A 371 5.26 4.52 5.89
C ILE A 371 4.06 3.98 6.67
N VAL A 372 3.40 4.84 7.46
CA VAL A 372 2.27 4.44 8.31
C VAL A 372 1.04 4.09 7.48
N GLN A 373 0.80 4.77 6.37
CA GLN A 373 -0.34 4.51 5.49
C GLN A 373 -0.31 3.08 4.92
N HIS A 374 0.86 2.58 4.50
CA HIS A 374 1.01 1.19 4.06
C HIS A 374 0.67 0.19 5.17
N GLN A 375 1.11 0.48 6.40
CA GLN A 375 0.83 -0.39 7.55
C GLN A 375 -0.66 -0.37 7.95
N ILE A 376 -1.31 0.80 7.95
CA ILE A 376 -2.74 0.92 8.24
C ILE A 376 -3.60 0.19 7.22
N ASN A 377 -3.20 0.18 5.94
CA ASN A 377 -3.87 -0.60 4.92
C ASN A 377 -3.77 -2.12 5.19
N ALA A 378 -2.65 -2.60 5.71
CA ALA A 378 -2.51 -4.00 6.13
C ALA A 378 -3.38 -4.30 7.36
N ASP A 379 -3.32 -3.46 8.40
CA ASP A 379 -4.11 -3.59 9.63
C ASP A 379 -5.63 -3.62 9.33
N MET A 380 -6.09 -2.81 8.38
CA MET A 380 -7.47 -2.77 7.92
C MET A 380 -7.91 -4.10 7.28
N ARG A 381 -7.02 -4.77 6.54
CA ARG A 381 -7.30 -6.08 5.93
C ARG A 381 -7.39 -7.18 6.97
N ASP A 382 -6.49 -7.17 7.96
CA ASP A 382 -6.53 -8.12 9.08
C ASP A 382 -7.80 -7.92 9.94
N TYR A 383 -8.21 -6.69 10.20
CA TYR A 383 -9.49 -6.38 10.84
C TYR A 383 -10.68 -6.92 10.02
N HIS A 384 -10.63 -6.78 8.69
CA HIS A 384 -11.68 -7.29 7.82
C HIS A 384 -11.78 -8.82 7.92
N GLN A 385 -10.64 -9.53 7.89
CA GLN A 385 -10.57 -10.98 8.06
C GLN A 385 -11.09 -11.42 9.43
N TRP A 386 -10.71 -10.71 10.50
CA TRP A 386 -11.24 -11.00 11.84
C TRP A 386 -12.76 -10.85 11.88
N LYS A 387 -13.31 -9.80 11.29
CA LYS A 387 -14.75 -9.51 11.34
C LYS A 387 -15.60 -10.44 10.46
N THR A 388 -15.11 -10.79 9.27
CA THR A 388 -15.88 -11.52 8.26
C THR A 388 -15.50 -13.00 8.17
N GLY A 389 -14.37 -13.40 8.74
CA GLY A 389 -13.79 -14.74 8.60
C GLY A 389 -13.12 -15.00 7.26
N VAL A 390 -13.19 -14.07 6.29
CA VAL A 390 -12.67 -14.27 4.93
C VAL A 390 -11.57 -13.25 4.63
N ARG A 391 -10.43 -13.72 4.14
CA ARG A 391 -9.38 -12.84 3.63
C ARG A 391 -9.66 -12.49 2.17
N VAL A 392 -9.82 -11.21 1.89
CA VAL A 392 -10.33 -10.71 0.60
C VAL A 392 -9.38 -9.71 -0.07
N ASP A 393 -8.07 -9.98 -0.05
CA ASP A 393 -7.06 -9.07 -0.62
C ASP A 393 -7.38 -8.67 -2.07
N GLY A 394 -7.90 -9.60 -2.88
CA GLY A 394 -8.30 -9.35 -4.26
C GLY A 394 -9.54 -8.47 -4.44
N LEU A 395 -10.37 -8.30 -3.40
CA LEU A 395 -11.60 -7.48 -3.48
C LEU A 395 -11.32 -5.98 -3.37
N PHE A 396 -10.17 -5.59 -2.81
CA PHE A 396 -9.80 -4.17 -2.69
C PHE A 396 -9.35 -3.56 -4.03
N ALA A 397 -8.82 -4.37 -4.94
CA ALA A 397 -8.36 -3.89 -6.25
C ALA A 397 -9.47 -3.29 -7.13
N PRO A 398 -10.66 -3.90 -7.31
CA PRO A 398 -11.76 -3.30 -8.04
C PRO A 398 -12.28 -1.98 -7.44
N LEU A 399 -12.15 -1.80 -6.12
CA LEU A 399 -12.57 -0.59 -5.43
C LEU A 399 -11.61 0.58 -5.70
N GLY A 400 -10.35 0.32 -6.01
CA GLY A 400 -9.40 1.32 -6.48
C GLY A 400 -9.87 2.05 -7.74
N MET A 401 -10.72 1.42 -8.58
CA MET A 401 -11.32 2.06 -9.75
C MET A 401 -12.22 3.23 -9.39
N ILE A 402 -12.88 3.21 -8.21
CA ILE A 402 -13.68 4.36 -7.74
C ILE A 402 -12.77 5.56 -7.52
N GLY A 403 -11.63 5.35 -6.86
CA GLY A 403 -10.61 6.40 -6.68
C GLY A 403 -10.07 6.93 -8.01
N THR A 404 -9.88 6.08 -9.01
CA THR A 404 -9.46 6.50 -10.35
C THR A 404 -10.50 7.40 -11.02
N VAL A 405 -11.79 7.05 -10.92
CA VAL A 405 -12.88 7.89 -11.46
C VAL A 405 -12.96 9.25 -10.74
N ILE A 406 -12.83 9.25 -9.41
CA ILE A 406 -12.74 10.50 -8.64
C ILE A 406 -11.52 11.30 -9.07
N GLY A 407 -10.36 10.64 -9.26
CA GLY A 407 -9.13 11.26 -9.74
C GLY A 407 -9.27 11.96 -11.10
N PHE A 408 -10.13 11.50 -11.99
CA PHE A 408 -10.40 12.19 -13.26
C PHE A 408 -10.99 13.58 -13.04
N PHE A 409 -11.94 13.71 -12.13
CA PHE A 409 -12.56 15.01 -11.84
C PHE A 409 -11.64 15.89 -10.99
N THR A 410 -11.01 15.34 -9.98
CA THR A 410 -10.14 16.09 -9.07
C THR A 410 -8.83 16.51 -9.72
N GLY A 411 -8.32 15.75 -10.69
CA GLY A 411 -7.11 16.08 -11.45
C GLY A 411 -7.22 17.35 -12.32
N MET A 412 -8.45 17.80 -12.61
CA MET A 412 -8.69 19.05 -13.33
C MET A 412 -8.74 20.29 -12.42
N PHE A 413 -8.74 20.12 -11.11
CA PHE A 413 -8.97 21.21 -10.16
C PHE A 413 -7.87 22.28 -10.22
N TYR A 414 -6.61 21.91 -10.03
CA TYR A 414 -5.50 22.88 -10.09
C TYR A 414 -5.24 23.44 -11.49
N PRO A 415 -5.27 22.64 -12.58
CA PRO A 415 -5.22 23.19 -13.93
C PRO A 415 -6.27 24.24 -14.22
N ALA A 416 -7.51 24.08 -13.74
CA ALA A 416 -8.55 25.08 -13.88
C ALA A 416 -8.24 26.37 -13.10
N ILE A 417 -7.60 26.26 -11.92
CA ILE A 417 -7.12 27.44 -11.16
C ILE A 417 -6.00 28.15 -11.94
N TYR A 418 -5.02 27.41 -12.45
CA TYR A 418 -3.92 27.97 -13.21
C TYR A 418 -4.41 28.78 -14.41
N GLU A 419 -5.26 28.19 -15.25
CA GLU A 419 -5.81 28.88 -16.43
C GLU A 419 -6.68 30.08 -16.07
N LYS A 420 -7.53 29.96 -15.04
CA LYS A 420 -8.36 31.07 -14.57
C LYS A 420 -7.54 32.26 -14.06
N MET A 421 -6.36 32.00 -13.53
CA MET A 421 -5.44 33.01 -13.04
C MET A 421 -4.47 33.53 -14.12
N GLY A 422 -4.54 33.03 -15.35
CA GLY A 422 -3.79 33.55 -16.49
C GLY A 422 -2.59 32.72 -16.94
N LEU A 423 -2.35 31.55 -16.31
CA LEU A 423 -1.31 30.62 -16.78
C LEU A 423 -1.87 29.77 -17.93
N LEU A 424 -1.48 30.11 -19.14
CA LEU A 424 -1.88 29.40 -20.36
C LEU A 424 -0.71 28.58 -20.92
N ASP A 425 -0.43 28.70 -22.21
CA ASP A 425 0.66 28.02 -22.93
C ASP A 425 2.02 28.78 -22.83
N ASP A 426 1.98 30.04 -22.43
CA ASP A 426 3.17 30.84 -22.12
C ASP A 426 3.42 30.83 -20.60
N TYR A 427 4.43 30.11 -20.16
CA TYR A 427 4.82 30.02 -18.76
C TYR A 427 5.76 31.13 -18.32
N ASP A 428 6.23 31.98 -19.24
CA ASP A 428 7.05 33.15 -18.93
C ASP A 428 6.26 34.21 -18.14
N VAL A 429 4.93 34.13 -18.18
CA VAL A 429 4.06 34.95 -17.28
C VAL A 429 4.34 34.71 -15.79
N LEU A 430 4.96 33.59 -15.41
CA LEU A 430 5.37 33.30 -14.03
C LEU A 430 6.59 34.11 -13.58
N TYR A 431 7.29 34.81 -14.49
CA TYR A 431 8.30 35.82 -14.12
C TYR A 431 7.66 37.07 -13.53
N ASP A 432 6.36 37.32 -13.78
CA ASP A 432 5.62 38.37 -13.08
C ASP A 432 5.39 37.98 -11.62
N ASP A 433 6.03 38.70 -10.71
CA ASP A 433 5.92 38.46 -9.28
C ASP A 433 4.47 38.56 -8.78
N THR A 434 3.66 39.46 -9.35
CA THR A 434 2.26 39.64 -8.93
C THR A 434 1.43 38.41 -9.24
N LEU A 435 1.51 37.91 -10.46
CA LEU A 435 0.77 36.72 -10.88
C LEU A 435 1.24 35.48 -10.10
N ARG A 436 2.56 35.30 -9.98
CA ARG A 436 3.14 34.16 -9.27
C ARG A 436 2.76 34.16 -7.79
N ASN A 437 2.81 35.31 -7.12
CA ASN A 437 2.46 35.45 -5.72
C ASN A 437 0.97 35.15 -5.48
N ASN A 438 0.08 35.69 -6.30
CA ASN A 438 -1.35 35.41 -6.23
C ASN A 438 -1.64 33.91 -6.41
N LEU A 439 -0.93 33.25 -7.36
CA LEU A 439 -1.03 31.79 -7.54
C LEU A 439 -0.57 31.06 -6.27
N PHE A 440 0.57 31.41 -5.71
CA PHE A 440 1.09 30.74 -4.50
C PHE A 440 0.12 30.88 -3.32
N GLU A 441 -0.45 32.05 -3.10
CA GLU A 441 -1.44 32.25 -2.03
C GLU A 441 -2.64 31.33 -2.17
N VAL A 442 -3.24 31.26 -3.36
CA VAL A 442 -4.39 30.38 -3.62
C VAL A 442 -4.01 28.91 -3.46
N LEU A 443 -2.88 28.49 -4.02
CA LEU A 443 -2.42 27.09 -3.97
C LEU A 443 -2.12 26.64 -2.53
N ILE A 444 -1.45 27.47 -1.74
CA ILE A 444 -1.11 27.18 -0.35
C ILE A 444 -2.37 27.10 0.51
N LEU A 445 -3.32 28.04 0.33
CA LEU A 445 -4.60 28.00 1.06
C LEU A 445 -5.45 26.78 0.71
N CYS A 446 -5.56 26.46 -0.57
CA CYS A 446 -6.25 25.22 -1.00
C CYS A 446 -5.57 23.99 -0.41
N SER A 447 -4.24 23.97 -0.35
CA SER A 447 -3.49 22.86 0.22
C SER A 447 -3.65 22.75 1.74
N ALA A 448 -3.69 23.89 2.45
CA ALA A 448 -3.98 23.91 3.88
C ALA A 448 -5.39 23.41 4.19
N LEU A 449 -6.39 23.77 3.37
CA LEU A 449 -7.73 23.23 3.44
C LEU A 449 -7.75 21.71 3.16
N GLY A 450 -6.99 21.27 2.15
CA GLY A 450 -6.83 19.86 1.82
C GLY A 450 -6.26 19.05 2.97
N ALA A 451 -5.18 19.53 3.61
CA ALA A 451 -4.56 18.91 4.77
C ALA A 451 -5.53 18.84 5.97
N LEU A 452 -6.34 19.89 6.20
CA LEU A 452 -7.37 19.90 7.23
C LEU A 452 -8.46 18.85 6.95
N LEU A 453 -8.96 18.79 5.71
CA LEU A 453 -9.97 17.80 5.32
C LEU A 453 -9.43 16.37 5.37
N ASN A 454 -8.14 16.17 5.07
CA ASN A 454 -7.47 14.87 5.18
C ASN A 454 -7.32 14.42 6.64
N LEU A 455 -7.11 15.34 7.57
CA LEU A 455 -6.99 15.05 9.00
C LEU A 455 -8.29 14.51 9.61
N ILE A 456 -9.45 15.04 9.22
CA ILE A 456 -10.76 14.75 9.83
C ILE A 456 -11.07 13.26 9.87
N PRO A 457 -10.97 12.48 8.77
CA PRO A 457 -11.25 11.03 8.79
C PRO A 457 -10.38 10.27 9.80
N PHE A 458 -9.11 10.65 9.95
CA PHE A 458 -8.21 9.96 10.90
C PHE A 458 -8.54 10.21 12.36
N CYS A 459 -9.27 11.27 12.68
CA CYS A 459 -9.82 11.46 14.04
C CYS A 459 -10.80 10.34 14.41
N PHE A 460 -11.50 9.76 13.43
CA PHE A 460 -12.43 8.64 13.61
C PHE A 460 -11.77 7.26 13.50
N TYR A 461 -10.48 7.20 13.16
CA TYR A 461 -9.74 5.96 13.07
C TYR A 461 -9.35 5.47 14.46
N ASP A 462 -10.06 4.48 14.99
CA ASP A 462 -9.88 3.95 16.34
C ASP A 462 -9.19 2.57 16.41
N LEU A 463 -8.64 2.08 15.31
CA LEU A 463 -7.84 0.86 15.24
C LEU A 463 -6.42 1.15 15.76
N THR A 464 -6.22 1.00 17.06
CA THR A 464 -4.90 1.13 17.68
C THR A 464 -4.07 -0.14 17.45
N GLU A 465 -2.74 -0.03 17.61
CA GLU A 465 -1.82 -1.18 17.52
C GLU A 465 -2.20 -2.31 18.47
N ASN A 466 -2.69 -1.94 19.66
CA ASN A 466 -3.12 -2.91 20.67
C ASN A 466 -4.36 -3.69 20.23
N LYS A 467 -5.36 -2.99 19.69
CA LYS A 467 -6.56 -3.64 19.13
C LYS A 467 -6.20 -4.51 17.90
N HIS A 468 -5.35 -3.98 17.01
CA HIS A 468 -4.90 -4.74 15.84
C HIS A 468 -4.19 -6.03 16.26
N ARG A 469 -3.26 -5.95 17.22
CA ARG A 469 -2.57 -7.14 17.77
C ARG A 469 -3.56 -8.16 18.33
N ALA A 470 -4.59 -7.70 19.08
CA ALA A 470 -5.63 -8.60 19.58
C ALA A 470 -6.39 -9.32 18.44
N TYR A 471 -6.71 -8.60 17.35
CA TYR A 471 -7.36 -9.23 16.19
C TYR A 471 -6.45 -10.24 15.49
N VAL A 472 -5.15 -9.95 15.37
CA VAL A 472 -4.18 -10.90 14.83
C VAL A 472 -4.03 -12.12 15.73
N ASP A 473 -3.99 -11.94 17.04
CA ASP A 473 -3.94 -13.04 18.02
C ASP A 473 -5.19 -13.94 17.90
N VAL A 474 -6.38 -13.35 17.75
CA VAL A 474 -7.61 -14.10 17.47
C VAL A 474 -7.54 -14.85 16.15
N LEU A 475 -6.98 -14.26 15.10
CA LEU A 475 -6.81 -14.97 13.82
C LEU A 475 -5.86 -16.17 13.94
N LYS A 476 -4.75 -16.04 14.71
CA LYS A 476 -3.86 -17.18 15.01
C LYS A 476 -4.59 -18.28 15.76
N ILE A 477 -5.39 -17.93 16.76
CA ILE A 477 -6.19 -18.89 17.51
C ILE A 477 -7.15 -19.64 16.60
N ARG A 478 -7.85 -18.96 15.69
CA ARG A 478 -8.73 -19.58 14.71
C ARG A 478 -7.98 -20.53 13.79
N THR A 479 -6.80 -20.11 13.30
CA THR A 479 -5.94 -20.94 12.44
C THR A 479 -5.46 -22.20 13.17
N MET A 480 -5.07 -22.08 14.44
CA MET A 480 -4.68 -23.25 15.27
C MET A 480 -5.83 -24.27 15.37
N PHE A 481 -7.06 -23.83 15.60
CA PHE A 481 -8.21 -24.72 15.63
C PHE A 481 -8.48 -25.37 14.26
N GLU A 482 -8.36 -24.60 13.16
CA GLU A 482 -8.52 -25.10 11.79
C GLU A 482 -7.43 -26.13 11.44
N ASN A 483 -6.16 -25.84 11.77
CA ASN A 483 -5.04 -26.76 11.55
C ASN A 483 -5.17 -28.03 12.37
N HIS A 484 -5.69 -27.94 13.60
CA HIS A 484 -6.00 -29.13 14.41
C HIS A 484 -7.05 -30.01 13.74
N ALA A 485 -8.15 -29.40 13.28
CA ALA A 485 -9.23 -30.15 12.60
C ALA A 485 -8.75 -30.83 11.31
N LEU A 486 -7.77 -30.23 10.63
CA LEU A 486 -7.15 -30.78 9.42
C LEU A 486 -6.00 -31.75 9.69
N GLY A 487 -5.61 -31.96 10.96
CA GLY A 487 -4.47 -32.79 11.34
C GLY A 487 -3.11 -32.23 10.94
N ALA A 488 -3.03 -30.93 10.69
CA ALA A 488 -1.82 -30.19 10.23
C ALA A 488 -1.21 -29.29 11.30
N LEU A 489 -1.63 -29.41 12.56
CA LEU A 489 -1.17 -28.55 13.66
C LEU A 489 0.24 -28.92 14.11
N GLU A 490 1.18 -27.97 14.03
CA GLU A 490 2.55 -28.11 14.52
C GLU A 490 2.63 -27.80 16.03
N ASP A 491 3.55 -28.45 16.74
CA ASP A 491 3.69 -28.31 18.21
C ASP A 491 4.17 -26.91 18.62
N ASP A 492 4.97 -26.24 17.79
CA ASP A 492 5.41 -24.85 18.05
C ASP A 492 4.24 -23.88 17.88
N GLU A 493 3.37 -24.06 16.85
CA GLU A 493 2.16 -23.27 16.66
C GLU A 493 1.18 -23.45 17.84
N LEU A 494 1.00 -24.70 18.28
CA LEU A 494 0.16 -25.00 19.45
C LEU A 494 0.68 -24.28 20.68
N ARG A 495 1.97 -24.38 20.99
CA ARG A 495 2.58 -23.74 22.16
C ARG A 495 2.39 -22.23 22.16
N ASP A 496 2.82 -21.58 21.07
CA ASP A 496 2.78 -20.12 20.97
C ASP A 496 1.35 -19.56 21.06
N THR A 497 0.38 -20.30 20.50
CA THR A 497 -1.03 -19.85 20.48
C THR A 497 -1.73 -20.16 21.82
N MET A 498 -1.44 -21.30 22.44
CA MET A 498 -2.00 -21.62 23.77
C MET A 498 -1.49 -20.68 24.86
N GLU A 499 -0.22 -20.24 24.78
CA GLU A 499 0.30 -19.20 25.69
C GLU A 499 -0.51 -17.90 25.59
N ILE A 500 -0.90 -17.48 24.38
CA ILE A 500 -1.76 -16.30 24.18
C ILE A 500 -3.11 -16.49 24.87
N ILE A 501 -3.74 -17.65 24.72
CA ILE A 501 -5.05 -17.97 25.33
C ILE A 501 -4.95 -17.97 26.86
N ILE A 502 -3.95 -18.65 27.43
CA ILE A 502 -3.76 -18.77 28.89
C ILE A 502 -3.51 -17.40 29.47
N GLN A 503 -2.61 -16.59 28.88
CA GLN A 503 -2.36 -15.22 29.31
C GLN A 503 -3.62 -14.34 29.26
N ALA A 504 -4.44 -14.49 28.21
CA ALA A 504 -5.68 -13.75 28.08
C ALA A 504 -6.71 -14.16 29.16
N ARG A 505 -6.84 -15.46 29.44
CA ARG A 505 -7.72 -15.95 30.51
C ARG A 505 -7.30 -15.52 31.91
N ASP A 506 -5.99 -15.42 32.15
CA ASP A 506 -5.47 -14.94 33.43
C ASP A 506 -5.71 -13.44 33.65
N LEU A 507 -5.82 -12.67 32.58
CA LEU A 507 -5.93 -11.22 32.61
C LEU A 507 -7.38 -10.71 32.52
N ILE A 508 -8.31 -11.53 32.05
CA ILE A 508 -9.70 -11.11 31.91
C ILE A 508 -10.31 -10.72 33.24
N GLY A 509 -11.08 -9.61 33.26
CA GLY A 509 -11.74 -9.11 34.47
C GLY A 509 -10.81 -8.44 35.46
N LYS A 510 -9.50 -8.37 35.22
CA LYS A 510 -8.58 -7.59 36.07
C LYS A 510 -8.75 -6.10 35.80
N GLU A 511 -8.79 -5.31 36.86
CA GLU A 511 -8.81 -3.85 36.72
C GLU A 511 -7.49 -3.32 36.20
N LYS A 512 -7.57 -2.25 35.40
CA LYS A 512 -6.38 -1.57 34.90
C LYS A 512 -5.60 -0.93 36.04
N LEU A 513 -4.29 -1.17 36.06
CA LEU A 513 -3.39 -0.62 37.04
C LEU A 513 -3.20 0.89 36.80
N THR A 514 -3.20 1.68 37.89
CA THR A 514 -2.90 3.11 37.81
C THR A 514 -1.44 3.36 37.48
N VAL A 515 -1.19 4.20 36.45
CA VAL A 515 0.18 4.58 36.06
C VAL A 515 0.66 5.69 36.99
N ASP A 516 1.41 5.35 38.04
CA ASP A 516 1.96 6.34 38.96
C ASP A 516 3.21 7.01 38.34
N LYS A 517 3.02 8.25 37.88
CA LYS A 517 4.11 9.09 37.35
C LYS A 517 4.94 9.78 38.44
N SER A 518 4.49 9.72 39.71
CA SER A 518 5.20 10.34 40.84
C SER A 518 6.56 9.67 41.06
N ILE A 519 6.62 8.34 40.86
CA ILE A 519 7.86 7.55 40.95
C ILE A 519 8.95 8.09 40.05
N LEU A 520 8.61 8.47 38.83
CA LEU A 520 9.58 9.05 37.89
C LEU A 520 9.99 10.46 38.31
N ARG A 521 9.04 11.26 38.81
CA ARG A 521 9.32 12.62 39.30
C ARG A 521 10.21 12.61 40.53
N SER A 522 10.02 11.67 41.45
CA SER A 522 10.88 11.51 42.62
C SER A 522 12.29 11.05 42.25
N ALA A 523 12.41 10.09 41.31
CA ALA A 523 13.70 9.67 40.78
C ALA A 523 14.47 10.81 40.08
N GLN A 524 13.76 11.69 39.37
CA GLN A 524 14.36 12.86 38.72
C GLN A 524 14.80 13.95 39.67
N LYS A 525 14.27 13.99 40.90
CA LYS A 525 14.62 14.94 41.96
C LYS A 525 15.80 14.51 42.82
N LEU A 526 16.32 13.30 42.63
CA LEU A 526 17.48 12.84 43.36
C LEU A 526 18.71 13.72 43.04
N PRO A 527 19.62 13.94 44.01
CA PRO A 527 20.79 14.76 43.83
C PRO A 527 21.72 14.22 42.73
N SER A 528 22.53 15.08 42.16
CA SER A 528 23.45 14.76 41.05
C SER A 528 24.76 15.55 41.14
N SER A 529 25.21 15.83 42.35
CA SER A 529 26.40 16.64 42.63
C SER A 529 27.71 15.84 42.49
N SER A 530 27.66 14.56 42.81
CA SER A 530 28.81 13.64 42.63
C SER A 530 28.57 12.59 41.51
N GLU A 531 29.62 11.93 41.04
CA GLU A 531 29.49 10.86 40.04
C GLU A 531 28.66 9.67 40.56
N GLU A 532 28.83 9.28 41.83
CA GLU A 532 28.00 8.27 42.49
C GLU A 532 26.50 8.68 42.55
N GLU A 533 26.20 9.92 42.88
CA GLU A 533 24.83 10.44 42.91
C GLU A 533 24.22 10.47 41.52
N LYS A 534 25.01 10.79 40.47
CA LYS A 534 24.55 10.71 39.05
C LYS A 534 24.21 9.30 38.65
N GLU A 535 25.03 8.30 39.03
CA GLU A 535 24.75 6.90 38.76
C GLU A 535 23.49 6.39 39.47
N ILE A 536 23.34 6.70 40.75
CA ILE A 536 22.17 6.34 41.54
C ILE A 536 20.89 6.96 40.94
N ARG A 537 20.95 8.25 40.57
CA ARG A 537 19.87 8.95 39.89
C ARG A 537 19.52 8.33 38.54
N ALA A 538 20.53 8.00 37.71
CA ALA A 538 20.34 7.38 36.42
C ALA A 538 19.68 5.99 36.55
N GLN A 539 20.15 5.20 37.52
CA GLN A 539 19.57 3.88 37.82
C GLN A 539 18.13 3.99 38.35
N ALA A 540 17.85 4.94 39.24
CA ALA A 540 16.50 5.20 39.76
C ALA A 540 15.53 5.62 38.63
N ILE A 541 15.96 6.50 37.74
CA ILE A 541 15.18 6.91 36.56
C ILE A 541 14.94 5.72 35.63
N LYS A 542 15.93 4.88 35.39
CA LYS A 542 15.82 3.67 34.57
C LYS A 542 14.80 2.69 35.16
N ASN A 543 14.87 2.44 36.49
CA ASN A 543 13.94 1.57 37.19
C ASN A 543 12.50 2.12 37.19
N ALA A 544 12.32 3.42 37.43
CA ALA A 544 11.01 4.07 37.41
C ALA A 544 10.39 4.01 35.99
N LYS A 545 11.18 4.25 34.93
CA LYS A 545 10.74 4.09 33.53
C LYS A 545 10.35 2.66 33.21
N ALA A 546 11.13 1.66 33.67
CA ALA A 546 10.84 0.24 33.47
C ALA A 546 9.53 -0.16 34.18
N GLN A 547 9.30 0.31 35.41
CA GLN A 547 8.07 0.05 36.16
C GLN A 547 6.84 0.67 35.47
N ILE A 548 6.91 1.93 35.07
CA ILE A 548 5.84 2.59 34.30
C ILE A 548 5.57 1.86 32.98
N LYS A 549 6.60 1.40 32.29
CA LYS A 549 6.47 0.64 31.05
C LYS A 549 5.75 -0.68 31.30
N LYS A 550 6.14 -1.42 32.33
CA LYS A 550 5.51 -2.70 32.71
C LYS A 550 4.01 -2.52 33.05
N VAL A 551 3.65 -1.48 33.83
CA VAL A 551 2.24 -1.19 34.14
C VAL A 551 1.44 -0.88 32.86
N LYS A 552 2.00 -0.10 31.92
CA LYS A 552 1.35 0.19 30.63
C LYS A 552 1.18 -1.07 29.80
N GLU A 553 2.20 -1.92 29.70
CA GLU A 553 2.14 -3.18 28.95
C GLU A 553 1.10 -4.14 29.54
N THR A 554 1.01 -4.21 30.87
CA THR A 554 -0.04 -4.99 31.57
C THR A 554 -1.44 -4.47 31.23
N ASN A 555 -1.66 -3.16 31.27
CA ASN A 555 -2.95 -2.56 30.93
C ASN A 555 -3.32 -2.82 29.43
N LEU A 556 -2.36 -2.77 28.54
CA LEU A 556 -2.56 -3.11 27.13
C LEU A 556 -2.87 -4.61 26.96
N ALA A 557 -2.25 -5.48 27.77
CA ALA A 557 -2.54 -6.92 27.76
C ALA A 557 -3.96 -7.21 28.27
N ILE A 558 -4.42 -6.50 29.32
CA ILE A 558 -5.81 -6.60 29.81
C ILE A 558 -6.81 -6.23 28.70
N GLU A 559 -6.59 -5.12 27.98
CA GLU A 559 -7.46 -4.73 26.87
C GLU A 559 -7.48 -5.77 25.73
N ARG A 560 -6.34 -6.44 25.45
CA ARG A 560 -6.30 -7.52 24.46
C ARG A 560 -7.04 -8.75 24.93
N ALA A 561 -6.91 -9.08 26.23
CA ALA A 561 -7.58 -10.23 26.83
C ALA A 561 -9.10 -10.16 26.65
N ASP A 562 -9.70 -8.98 26.81
CA ASP A 562 -11.15 -8.79 26.60
C ASP A 562 -11.58 -9.17 25.17
N ILE A 563 -10.80 -8.79 24.15
CA ILE A 563 -11.11 -9.11 22.74
C ILE A 563 -10.91 -10.60 22.45
N ILE A 564 -9.82 -11.19 22.94
CA ILE A 564 -9.48 -12.61 22.73
C ILE A 564 -10.51 -13.51 23.40
N VAL A 565 -10.81 -13.28 24.67
CA VAL A 565 -11.76 -14.10 25.42
C VAL A 565 -13.20 -13.89 24.93
N ALA A 566 -13.56 -12.68 24.48
CA ALA A 566 -14.86 -12.47 23.83
C ALA A 566 -15.02 -13.30 22.55
N ASP A 567 -13.95 -13.48 21.74
CA ASP A 567 -14.01 -14.35 20.57
C ASP A 567 -14.06 -15.83 20.94
N LEU A 568 -13.26 -16.26 21.93
CA LEU A 568 -13.31 -17.63 22.44
C LEU A 568 -14.70 -18.01 22.96
N ASN A 569 -15.36 -17.09 23.64
CA ASN A 569 -16.68 -17.31 24.24
C ASN A 569 -17.83 -16.93 23.28
N LYS A 570 -17.56 -16.53 22.03
CA LYS A 570 -18.60 -16.01 21.12
C LYS A 570 -19.78 -16.95 20.92
N PHE A 571 -19.56 -18.27 20.89
CA PHE A 571 -20.61 -19.27 20.74
C PHE A 571 -21.31 -19.64 22.06
N SER A 572 -20.72 -19.30 23.20
CA SER A 572 -21.31 -19.53 24.53
C SER A 572 -22.27 -18.41 24.95
N THR A 573 -22.20 -17.23 24.31
CA THR A 573 -23.11 -16.11 24.55
C THR A 573 -24.53 -16.39 24.05
N ASN A 574 -25.56 -15.76 24.62
CA ASN A 574 -26.93 -15.90 24.15
C ASN A 574 -27.10 -15.55 22.67
N ALA A 575 -26.42 -14.50 22.21
CA ALA A 575 -26.42 -14.10 20.80
C ALA A 575 -25.70 -15.13 19.91
N GLY A 576 -24.58 -15.71 20.40
CA GLY A 576 -23.86 -16.75 19.68
C GLY A 576 -24.63 -18.06 19.59
N LYS A 577 -25.25 -18.48 20.68
CA LYS A 577 -26.14 -19.65 20.69
C LYS A 577 -27.32 -19.48 19.75
N ALA A 578 -27.95 -18.31 19.72
CA ALA A 578 -29.04 -18.01 18.79
C ALA A 578 -28.56 -18.03 17.34
N ARG A 579 -27.39 -17.48 17.05
CA ARG A 579 -26.78 -17.55 15.70
C ARG A 579 -26.45 -18.98 15.27
N LEU A 580 -25.91 -19.77 16.18
CA LEU A 580 -25.59 -21.18 15.91
C LEU A 580 -26.86 -22.00 15.71
N ALA A 581 -27.91 -21.79 16.52
CA ALA A 581 -29.21 -22.42 16.33
C ALA A 581 -29.82 -22.05 14.96
N GLN A 582 -29.76 -20.78 14.55
CA GLN A 582 -30.20 -20.34 13.24
C GLN A 582 -29.37 -20.97 12.10
N ALA A 583 -28.05 -21.08 12.27
CA ALA A 583 -27.18 -21.72 11.29
C ALA A 583 -27.51 -23.22 11.16
N ASN A 584 -27.71 -23.93 12.27
CA ASN A 584 -28.13 -25.31 12.26
C ASN A 584 -29.49 -25.50 11.57
N GLU A 585 -30.44 -24.62 11.81
CA GLU A 585 -31.74 -24.65 11.13
C GLU A 585 -31.60 -24.38 9.63
N ASP A 586 -30.80 -23.36 9.22
CA ASP A 586 -30.55 -23.02 7.84
C ASP A 586 -29.81 -24.17 7.10
N TYR A 587 -28.85 -24.80 7.75
CA TYR A 587 -28.14 -25.96 7.23
C TYR A 587 -29.05 -27.18 7.07
N SER A 588 -29.86 -27.46 8.09
CA SER A 588 -30.79 -28.59 8.08
C SER A 588 -31.91 -28.50 7.00
N ARG A 589 -32.29 -27.26 6.67
CA ARG A 589 -33.26 -26.98 5.61
C ARG A 589 -32.74 -27.31 4.21
N GLY A 590 -31.43 -27.39 4.05
CA GLY A 590 -30.75 -27.68 2.79
C GLY A 590 -30.78 -26.50 1.80
N LEU A 591 -30.04 -26.68 0.71
CA LEU A 591 -29.86 -25.68 -0.33
C LEU A 591 -31.17 -25.19 -0.96
N MET A 592 -32.14 -26.08 -1.16
CA MET A 592 -33.40 -25.77 -1.86
C MET A 592 -34.27 -24.74 -1.09
N TYR A 593 -34.18 -24.70 0.24
CA TYR A 593 -34.95 -23.75 1.04
C TYR A 593 -34.65 -22.29 0.70
N PHE A 594 -33.43 -21.98 0.36
CA PHE A 594 -33.05 -20.58 0.05
C PHE A 594 -33.61 -20.08 -1.28
N TYR A 595 -34.30 -20.91 -2.03
CA TYR A 595 -34.83 -20.62 -3.34
C TYR A 595 -36.35 -20.42 -3.33
N GLU A 596 -37.05 -20.86 -2.30
CA GLU A 596 -38.51 -20.85 -2.22
C GLU A 596 -39.05 -19.61 -1.48
N ASN A 597 -40.20 -19.10 -1.91
CA ASN A 597 -41.09 -18.12 -1.22
C ASN A 597 -40.47 -16.76 -0.72
N THR A 598 -39.70 -16.07 -1.50
CA THR A 598 -38.89 -14.93 -1.05
C THR A 598 -39.58 -13.59 -0.91
N LYS A 599 -40.72 -13.33 -1.60
CA LYS A 599 -41.44 -12.06 -1.51
C LYS A 599 -42.24 -11.89 -0.22
N ALA A 600 -42.84 -12.99 0.26
CA ALA A 600 -43.60 -13.04 1.50
C ALA A 600 -42.69 -12.83 2.71
N ASP A 601 -41.50 -13.47 2.71
CA ASP A 601 -40.51 -13.40 3.79
C ASP A 601 -40.00 -11.96 4.02
N LEU A 602 -39.69 -11.26 2.96
CA LEU A 602 -39.22 -9.87 3.08
C LEU A 602 -40.31 -8.93 3.63
N LYS A 603 -41.58 -9.17 3.28
CA LYS A 603 -42.72 -8.40 3.79
C LYS A 603 -42.97 -8.66 5.27
N SER A 604 -42.84 -9.95 5.69
CA SER A 604 -42.97 -10.38 7.10
C SER A 604 -41.84 -9.82 7.94
N ALA A 605 -40.59 -9.93 7.50
CA ALA A 605 -39.42 -9.41 8.18
C ALA A 605 -39.51 -7.89 8.43
N LYS A 606 -40.04 -7.14 7.46
CA LYS A 606 -40.26 -5.68 7.63
C LYS A 606 -41.36 -5.30 8.63
N LYS A 607 -42.24 -6.23 8.97
CA LYS A 607 -43.32 -6.04 9.94
C LYS A 607 -42.91 -6.32 11.38
N LEU A 608 -41.76 -6.96 11.62
CA LEU A 608 -41.25 -7.23 12.94
C LEU A 608 -41.09 -5.95 13.79
N PRO A 609 -41.33 -6.02 15.10
CA PRO A 609 -41.23 -4.87 15.99
C PRO A 609 -39.81 -4.31 16.05
N LYS A 610 -39.69 -3.03 16.47
CA LYS A 610 -38.40 -2.30 16.55
C LYS A 610 -38.31 -1.42 17.81
N SER A 611 -39.03 -1.77 18.85
CA SER A 611 -39.20 -0.94 20.05
C SER A 611 -37.93 -0.88 20.90
N ASN A 612 -37.19 -1.97 21.01
CA ASN A 612 -35.95 -2.06 21.80
C ASN A 612 -34.75 -2.49 20.93
N ALA A 613 -33.55 -2.47 21.51
CA ALA A 613 -32.31 -2.79 20.80
C ALA A 613 -32.29 -4.23 20.26
N THR A 614 -32.77 -5.19 21.04
CA THR A 614 -32.84 -6.62 20.67
C THR A 614 -33.83 -6.84 19.52
N GLU A 615 -35.00 -6.23 19.56
CA GLU A 615 -35.99 -6.30 18.49
C GLU A 615 -35.48 -5.65 17.19
N LYS A 616 -34.75 -4.55 17.29
CA LYS A 616 -34.10 -3.91 16.12
C LYS A 616 -33.06 -4.84 15.49
N GLU A 617 -32.28 -5.57 16.29
CA GLU A 617 -31.27 -6.52 15.80
C GLU A 617 -31.97 -7.72 15.13
N ILE A 618 -32.96 -8.34 15.78
CA ILE A 618 -33.74 -9.45 15.22
C ILE A 618 -34.40 -9.06 13.89
N ARG A 619 -35.00 -7.89 13.85
CA ARG A 619 -35.61 -7.35 12.62
C ARG A 619 -34.57 -7.10 11.52
N SER A 620 -33.42 -6.55 11.87
CA SER A 620 -32.34 -6.30 10.93
C SER A 620 -31.85 -7.59 10.30
N ASP A 621 -31.63 -8.62 11.11
CA ASP A 621 -31.17 -9.95 10.64
C ASP A 621 -32.25 -10.67 9.81
N ALA A 622 -33.50 -10.58 10.23
CA ALA A 622 -34.62 -11.14 9.44
C ALA A 622 -34.75 -10.45 8.06
N ILE A 623 -34.60 -9.13 8.00
CA ILE A 623 -34.62 -8.40 6.71
C ILE A 623 -33.42 -8.78 5.85
N LYS A 624 -32.23 -8.93 6.45
CA LYS A 624 -31.02 -9.34 5.76
C LYS A 624 -31.17 -10.74 5.14
N ASN A 625 -31.64 -11.71 5.92
CA ASN A 625 -31.86 -13.08 5.47
C ASN A 625 -32.93 -13.13 4.35
N ALA A 626 -34.03 -12.43 4.51
CA ALA A 626 -35.08 -12.35 3.49
C ALA A 626 -34.61 -11.67 2.18
N ARG A 627 -33.69 -10.71 2.27
CA ARG A 627 -33.06 -10.11 1.06
C ARG A 627 -32.16 -11.09 0.34
N VAL A 628 -31.35 -11.87 1.09
CA VAL A 628 -30.47 -12.89 0.54
C VAL A 628 -31.28 -13.97 -0.17
N LYS A 629 -32.36 -14.47 0.46
CA LYS A 629 -33.29 -15.40 -0.16
C LYS A 629 -33.87 -14.87 -1.47
N LYS A 630 -34.34 -13.61 -1.45
CA LYS A 630 -34.90 -12.98 -2.65
C LYS A 630 -33.88 -12.85 -3.78
N GLU A 631 -32.62 -12.55 -3.45
CA GLU A 631 -31.53 -12.48 -4.42
C GLU A 631 -31.21 -13.83 -5.02
N SER A 632 -31.14 -14.89 -4.19
CA SER A 632 -30.94 -16.27 -4.62
C SER A 632 -32.04 -16.74 -5.56
N ALA A 633 -33.29 -16.52 -5.20
CA ALA A 633 -34.44 -16.86 -6.06
C ALA A 633 -34.45 -16.10 -7.40
N ALA A 634 -34.03 -14.83 -7.41
CA ALA A 634 -33.91 -14.06 -8.65
C ALA A 634 -32.79 -14.63 -9.57
N LEU A 635 -31.69 -15.13 -9.01
CA LEU A 635 -30.62 -15.77 -9.76
C LEU A 635 -31.09 -17.08 -10.38
N ILE A 636 -31.83 -17.92 -9.63
CA ILE A 636 -32.43 -19.15 -10.15
C ILE A 636 -33.45 -18.86 -11.23
N GLY A 637 -34.34 -17.90 -11.03
CA GLY A 637 -35.31 -17.50 -12.03
C GLY A 637 -34.70 -17.01 -13.33
N LYS A 638 -33.51 -16.39 -13.24
CA LYS A 638 -32.81 -15.88 -14.41
C LYS A 638 -31.99 -16.93 -15.16
N TYR A 639 -31.37 -17.86 -14.45
CA TYR A 639 -30.40 -18.80 -15.04
C TYR A 639 -30.88 -20.27 -15.05
N GLY A 640 -31.95 -20.57 -14.35
CA GLY A 640 -32.46 -21.94 -14.16
C GLY A 640 -31.70 -22.70 -13.07
N ILE A 641 -32.34 -23.68 -12.46
CA ILE A 641 -31.77 -24.48 -11.37
C ILE A 641 -30.57 -25.33 -11.82
N ASP A 642 -30.61 -25.86 -13.04
CA ASP A 642 -29.55 -26.68 -13.61
C ASP A 642 -28.27 -25.88 -13.95
N SER A 643 -28.39 -24.58 -14.20
CA SER A 643 -27.25 -23.71 -14.44
C SER A 643 -26.54 -23.27 -13.15
N ILE A 644 -27.08 -23.58 -11.97
CA ILE A 644 -26.55 -23.24 -10.64
C ILE A 644 -25.88 -24.46 -9.98
N LYS A 645 -25.73 -25.59 -10.67
CA LYS A 645 -24.97 -26.74 -10.19
C LYS A 645 -23.50 -26.31 -9.92
N ALA A 646 -22.89 -26.97 -8.93
CA ALA A 646 -21.48 -26.76 -8.63
C ALA A 646 -20.63 -26.80 -9.90
N PRO A 647 -19.84 -25.75 -10.19
CA PRO A 647 -18.99 -25.76 -11.37
C PRO A 647 -17.98 -26.89 -11.29
N ASP A 648 -17.82 -27.65 -12.36
CA ASP A 648 -16.87 -28.73 -12.43
C ASP A 648 -15.44 -28.18 -12.60
N ASP A 649 -14.56 -28.39 -11.61
CA ASP A 649 -13.16 -27.97 -11.68
C ASP A 649 -12.38 -28.62 -12.84
N ALA A 650 -12.81 -29.78 -13.33
CA ALA A 650 -12.26 -30.38 -14.53
C ALA A 650 -12.50 -29.52 -15.78
N VAL A 651 -13.67 -28.88 -15.89
CA VAL A 651 -13.97 -27.92 -16.96
C VAL A 651 -13.07 -26.69 -16.86
N LYS A 652 -12.89 -26.13 -15.66
CA LYS A 652 -11.96 -25.04 -15.41
C LYS A 652 -10.53 -25.37 -15.82
N ASN A 653 -10.04 -26.51 -15.36
CA ASN A 653 -8.71 -26.98 -15.67
C ASN A 653 -8.53 -27.24 -17.17
N GLY A 654 -9.52 -27.84 -17.85
CA GLY A 654 -9.51 -28.07 -19.28
C GLY A 654 -9.44 -26.77 -20.10
N ILE A 655 -10.19 -25.72 -19.69
CA ILE A 655 -10.11 -24.40 -20.33
C ILE A 655 -8.73 -23.78 -20.14
N MET A 656 -8.13 -23.92 -18.94
CA MET A 656 -6.87 -23.28 -18.59
C MET A 656 -5.63 -23.97 -19.17
N THR A 657 -5.65 -25.30 -19.27
CA THR A 657 -4.52 -26.10 -19.78
C THR A 657 -4.52 -26.21 -21.29
N ARG A 658 -5.61 -25.79 -21.97
CA ARG A 658 -5.70 -25.82 -23.41
C ARG A 658 -4.63 -24.94 -24.04
N GLU A 659 -3.86 -25.48 -25.00
CA GLU A 659 -2.86 -24.75 -25.76
C GLU A 659 -3.50 -23.66 -26.64
N VAL A 660 -2.99 -22.46 -26.57
CA VAL A 660 -3.51 -21.30 -27.29
C VAL A 660 -2.68 -21.10 -28.56
N LYS A 661 -3.32 -21.24 -29.73
CA LYS A 661 -2.64 -21.17 -31.04
C LYS A 661 -2.61 -19.78 -31.68
N GLY A 662 -3.13 -18.73 -31.02
CA GLY A 662 -3.11 -17.37 -31.54
C GLY A 662 -3.95 -16.37 -30.75
N PHE A 663 -3.91 -15.10 -31.14
CA PHE A 663 -4.59 -14.01 -30.46
C PHE A 663 -6.10 -14.23 -30.32
N PHE A 664 -6.77 -14.60 -31.40
CA PHE A 664 -8.23 -14.85 -31.38
C PHE A 664 -8.61 -16.07 -30.54
N ASP A 665 -7.79 -17.12 -30.55
CA ASP A 665 -8.01 -18.29 -29.71
C ASP A 665 -7.81 -17.97 -28.23
N SER A 666 -6.90 -17.07 -27.91
CA SER A 666 -6.74 -16.57 -26.54
C SER A 666 -7.95 -15.75 -26.06
N ILE A 667 -8.54 -14.93 -26.96
CA ILE A 667 -9.78 -14.22 -26.63
C ILE A 667 -10.91 -15.21 -26.36
N ARG A 668 -11.05 -16.27 -27.17
CA ARG A 668 -12.04 -17.32 -27.00
C ARG A 668 -11.85 -18.05 -25.68
N GLN A 669 -10.63 -18.46 -25.36
CA GLN A 669 -10.31 -19.10 -24.06
C GLN A 669 -10.69 -18.20 -22.89
N ARG A 670 -10.42 -16.89 -22.98
CA ARG A 670 -10.84 -15.90 -21.97
C ARG A 670 -12.34 -15.76 -21.85
N GLN A 671 -13.05 -15.76 -22.97
CA GLN A 671 -14.52 -15.70 -22.96
C GLN A 671 -15.12 -16.95 -22.29
N GLU A 672 -14.59 -18.14 -22.60
CA GLU A 672 -15.00 -19.40 -21.97
C GLU A 672 -14.69 -19.40 -20.47
N LEU A 673 -13.48 -18.97 -20.06
CA LEU A 673 -13.11 -18.83 -18.66
C LEU A 673 -13.98 -17.79 -17.94
N LYS A 674 -14.28 -16.67 -18.59
CA LYS A 674 -15.17 -15.64 -18.03
C LYS A 674 -16.61 -16.15 -17.86
N ALA A 675 -17.10 -16.96 -18.80
CA ALA A 675 -18.42 -17.60 -18.70
C ALA A 675 -18.44 -18.60 -17.54
N TYR A 676 -17.42 -19.44 -17.40
CA TYR A 676 -17.24 -20.36 -16.28
C TYR A 676 -17.21 -19.62 -14.94
N LEU A 677 -16.37 -18.60 -14.80
CA LEU A 677 -16.24 -17.82 -13.57
C LEU A 677 -17.53 -17.06 -13.24
N LYS A 678 -18.31 -16.66 -14.26
CA LYS A 678 -19.64 -16.10 -14.06
C LYS A 678 -20.60 -17.16 -13.49
N ALA A 679 -20.56 -18.38 -13.98
CA ALA A 679 -21.35 -19.50 -13.44
C ALA A 679 -20.95 -19.80 -11.98
N VAL A 680 -19.65 -19.84 -11.67
CA VAL A 680 -19.12 -19.97 -10.29
C VAL A 680 -19.66 -18.85 -9.41
N SER A 681 -19.57 -17.60 -9.85
CA SER A 681 -20.05 -16.44 -9.07
C SER A 681 -21.57 -16.50 -8.81
N VAL A 682 -22.36 -16.98 -9.78
CA VAL A 682 -23.80 -17.17 -9.61
C VAL A 682 -24.08 -18.26 -8.60
N TYR A 683 -23.40 -19.40 -8.72
CA TYR A 683 -23.50 -20.53 -7.79
C TYR A 683 -23.11 -20.10 -6.37
N THR A 684 -21.91 -19.53 -6.18
CA THR A 684 -21.41 -19.12 -4.87
C THR A 684 -22.37 -18.15 -4.17
N ARG A 685 -22.97 -17.22 -4.91
CA ARG A 685 -23.96 -16.28 -4.35
C ARG A 685 -25.27 -16.95 -3.98
N ALA A 686 -25.69 -17.94 -4.75
CA ALA A 686 -26.91 -18.67 -4.48
C ALA A 686 -26.77 -19.58 -3.25
N VAL A 687 -25.63 -20.24 -3.08
CA VAL A 687 -25.37 -21.14 -1.95
C VAL A 687 -24.77 -20.44 -0.73
N LYS A 688 -24.41 -19.16 -0.82
CA LYS A 688 -23.75 -18.40 0.26
C LYS A 688 -24.43 -18.54 1.63
N PRO A 689 -25.76 -18.48 1.79
CA PRO A 689 -26.39 -18.65 3.09
C PRO A 689 -26.14 -20.03 3.70
N TYR A 690 -26.13 -21.05 2.87
CA TYR A 690 -25.85 -22.42 3.28
C TYR A 690 -24.39 -22.60 3.67
N THR A 691 -23.46 -22.12 2.86
CA THR A 691 -22.02 -22.18 3.16
C THR A 691 -21.62 -21.29 4.35
N ASP A 692 -22.26 -20.15 4.54
CA ASP A 692 -22.06 -19.30 5.72
C ASP A 692 -22.53 -20.04 7.00
N ALA A 693 -23.65 -20.78 6.92
CA ALA A 693 -24.13 -21.62 8.03
C ALA A 693 -23.18 -22.79 8.31
N GLU A 694 -22.75 -23.50 7.28
CA GLU A 694 -21.79 -24.62 7.38
C GLU A 694 -20.46 -24.14 8.02
N ASN A 695 -19.91 -23.03 7.55
CA ASN A 695 -18.69 -22.46 8.11
C ASN A 695 -18.86 -22.04 9.59
N LEU A 696 -20.03 -21.52 9.96
CA LEU A 696 -20.29 -21.14 11.36
C LEU A 696 -20.39 -22.37 12.27
N ILE A 697 -21.03 -23.44 11.80
CA ILE A 697 -21.14 -24.72 12.52
C ILE A 697 -19.74 -25.30 12.68
N SER A 698 -18.97 -25.42 11.61
CA SER A 698 -17.59 -25.94 11.64
C SER A 698 -16.70 -25.14 12.59
N GLN A 699 -16.82 -23.82 12.58
CA GLN A 699 -16.10 -22.99 13.55
C GLN A 699 -16.52 -23.31 15.00
N ALA A 700 -17.81 -23.49 15.25
CA ALA A 700 -18.28 -23.81 16.60
C ALA A 700 -17.79 -25.19 17.05
N GLU A 701 -17.78 -26.18 16.16
CA GLU A 701 -17.22 -27.50 16.42
C GLU A 701 -15.72 -27.45 16.71
N ASN A 702 -14.95 -26.67 15.95
CA ASN A 702 -13.52 -26.52 16.19
C ASN A 702 -13.21 -25.97 17.59
N TYR A 703 -14.03 -25.04 18.09
CA TYR A 703 -13.85 -24.50 19.43
C TYR A 703 -14.14 -25.52 20.56
N THR A 704 -14.88 -26.61 20.29
CA THR A 704 -15.09 -27.70 21.27
C THR A 704 -13.81 -28.51 21.52
N HIS A 705 -12.81 -28.44 20.66
CA HIS A 705 -11.53 -29.10 20.82
C HIS A 705 -10.57 -28.42 21.78
N TYR A 706 -10.97 -27.28 22.38
CA TYR A 706 -10.11 -26.50 23.27
C TYR A 706 -9.50 -27.33 24.40
N GLU A 707 -10.30 -28.11 25.14
CA GLU A 707 -9.84 -28.93 26.27
C GLU A 707 -8.75 -29.92 25.85
N LYS A 708 -8.92 -30.60 24.71
CA LYS A 708 -7.91 -31.54 24.18
C LYS A 708 -6.61 -30.85 23.77
N LEU A 709 -6.68 -29.61 23.24
CA LEU A 709 -5.50 -28.83 22.86
C LEU A 709 -4.78 -28.31 24.11
N GLU A 710 -5.53 -27.98 25.17
CA GLU A 710 -4.98 -27.55 26.44
C GLU A 710 -4.23 -28.69 27.14
N GLU A 711 -4.78 -29.92 27.16
CA GLU A 711 -4.09 -31.12 27.65
C GLU A 711 -2.80 -31.38 26.85
N LYS A 712 -2.88 -31.40 25.53
CA LYS A 712 -1.69 -31.59 24.68
C LYS A 712 -0.61 -30.52 24.92
N TYR A 713 -1.00 -29.27 25.15
CA TYR A 713 -0.07 -28.19 25.47
C TYR A 713 0.65 -28.45 26.80
N PHE A 714 -0.06 -28.84 27.85
CA PHE A 714 0.56 -29.11 29.14
C PHE A 714 1.49 -30.33 29.07
N ASP A 715 1.18 -31.35 28.30
CA ASP A 715 2.08 -32.48 28.05
C ASP A 715 3.37 -32.02 27.38
N LEU A 716 3.28 -31.18 26.32
CA LEU A 716 4.46 -30.63 25.60
C LEU A 716 5.33 -29.73 26.48
N VAL A 717 4.75 -29.02 27.44
CA VAL A 717 5.51 -28.14 28.37
C VAL A 717 6.13 -28.98 29.47
N SER A 718 5.46 -30.03 29.97
CA SER A 718 6.00 -30.91 31.01
C SER A 718 7.19 -31.74 30.49
N ASP A 719 7.15 -32.25 29.27
CA ASP A 719 8.23 -33.04 28.66
C ASP A 719 9.52 -32.22 28.45
N LYS A 720 9.42 -30.90 28.21
CA LYS A 720 10.60 -30.01 28.11
C LYS A 720 11.15 -29.55 29.49
N GLY A 721 10.38 -29.69 30.55
CA GLY A 721 10.82 -29.39 31.92
C GLY A 721 11.72 -30.48 32.55
N VAL A 722 11.89 -31.60 31.87
CA VAL A 722 12.71 -32.76 32.32
C VAL A 722 14.06 -32.81 31.55
N GLN A 723 14.28 -31.96 30.56
CA GLN A 723 15.61 -31.77 29.89
C GLN A 723 16.29 -30.49 30.34
#